data_b3bfb806d5cd5e69a215e531464924d2
#
_entry.id   b3bfb806d5cd5e69a215e531464924d2
#
_cell.length_a   1.000
_cell.length_b   1.000
_cell.length_c   1.000
_cell.angle_alpha   90.00
_cell.angle_beta   90.00
_cell.angle_gamma   90.00
#
_symmetry.space_group_name_H-M   'P 1'
#
loop_
_entity.id
_entity.type
_entity.pdbx_description
1 polymer ?
#
loop_
_entity_poly.entity_id
_entity_poly.type
_entity_poly.pdbx_seq_one_letter_code
_entity_poly.pdbx_strand_id
1 'polypeptide(L)'
;MARFSRLPVGQGLAATSIALGTVLVQTTPVLAVDWTGLTSTDWFNAGNWSGGVPTSATSATIDTAGHVAVIGTAGAQATAVKVGDANAGALTIQDGGTLSATQGTIGGQAGATGAVTVDGAGSTWSTSGSLDIGSHGTGTLSIRNGAAVTVGDTVWIGNWPGGIGGVTIDGAGSTFIIKNLYVGWDGQATLSISNGAKLISATVGSSLAATGVSAITVDGIGSSWTDGANIFIGDRGVGTLTIRNGATVSGPNLILGHYASGNSTLNIGAGLGEAATAPGTLSVASVQLGVGTSQIVFNHTGTNYTFAPIIIGSGAGTRSVRVEAGTTILTAASSYTGPTLIDGGTLSVNGSIANSAVTVNAGGTLGGNGTVGSTMINGGALAPGNSVGLLTVNGSLTFTAAASYMVEISPAGADRVNVSGTATLAGATVSVSSAAGGYVAKQYTIVNAGGGITGTFGSVVNSGLPSGFKSSLSYDANNVYLDLALAYAAPSNAGFTINQTNVANALVNAFNSHGGIPLVYGGLTAPGLTQASGEIATAVRPTMVRALTQFTTAMTDVAAADRSRDQTTARDLADAADLANAYASVPLRGTVGEAFGLKAQAAPHAPPFEARWRTWAAGFGGGQTTDGNAPVGSSTATSRMFGAAAGADHWLSPATVAGFALAGGATSFNVAAGGTGRSDMFQAGAYIKHMAGPAYVGVAAAYGWHDVTTDRTLTISGIDQLRARFRAGSFASRLEGGSRFDTPWFGGLDLTPYAAAQVTITRLPGYAEAVTAGANSFALSYLASTITSPRTELGVRSGKSFTVNDALLTLRGRAAWARDFNPDTAAWASFQALPGASFVVNGAAGARDVALTTVSAEMNWRKGIALAATFEGEFSAVTRSYAGKSVASYRW
;
A
#
# COMPACT_ATOMS: atom_id res chain seq x y z
N MET A 1 -30.46 -14.78 51.11
CA MET A 1 -30.05 -15.32 52.45
C MET A 1 -28.54 -15.26 52.52
N ALA A 2 -27.99 -14.47 53.37
CA ALA A 2 -26.79 -14.50 54.16
C ALA A 2 -26.41 -13.04 54.48
N ARG A 3 -26.67 -12.74 55.73
CA ARG A 3 -26.32 -11.48 56.39
C ARG A 3 -24.81 -11.38 56.55
N PHE A 4 -24.19 -10.29 56.17
CA PHE A 4 -22.93 -9.85 56.76
C PHE A 4 -23.11 -8.50 57.42
N SER A 5 -22.71 -8.54 58.71
CA SER A 5 -22.87 -7.54 59.72
C SER A 5 -22.05 -6.28 59.46
N ARG A 6 -22.63 -5.12 59.76
CA ARG A 6 -21.99 -3.83 59.94
C ARG A 6 -21.08 -3.86 61.18
N LEU A 7 -19.85 -3.41 61.04
CA LEU A 7 -19.01 -2.94 62.17
C LEU A 7 -19.05 -1.40 62.22
N PRO A 8 -19.17 -0.82 63.36
CA PRO A 8 -19.36 0.64 63.55
C PRO A 8 -18.03 1.38 63.53
N VAL A 9 -17.99 2.49 62.80
CA VAL A 9 -16.98 3.53 62.94
C VAL A 9 -17.50 4.50 64.05
N GLY A 10 -16.70 4.64 65.08
CA GLY A 10 -16.95 5.61 66.06
C GLY A 10 -16.18 5.34 67.33
N GLN A 11 -15.06 5.97 67.55
CA GLN A 11 -14.66 6.39 68.90
C GLN A 11 -13.73 7.61 68.82
N GLY A 12 -14.22 8.66 69.38
CA GLY A 12 -13.50 9.87 69.64
C GLY A 12 -12.36 9.65 70.67
N LEU A 13 -11.25 10.32 70.48
CA LEU A 13 -10.20 10.42 71.50
C LEU A 13 -10.70 11.28 72.66
N ALA A 14 -10.87 10.61 73.83
CA ALA A 14 -10.99 11.28 75.08
C ALA A 14 -9.63 11.83 75.54
N ALA A 15 -9.59 13.12 75.84
CA ALA A 15 -8.41 13.75 76.43
C ALA A 15 -8.22 13.26 77.85
N THR A 16 -7.23 12.41 78.06
CA THR A 16 -6.74 12.07 79.40
C THR A 16 -5.68 13.09 79.83
N SER A 17 -6.07 13.98 80.74
CA SER A 17 -5.14 14.88 81.43
C SER A 17 -4.23 14.05 82.36
N ILE A 18 -3.01 13.80 81.92
CA ILE A 18 -1.92 13.31 82.81
C ILE A 18 -1.22 14.52 83.40
N ALA A 19 -1.33 14.66 84.76
CA ALA A 19 -0.54 15.59 85.46
C ALA A 19 0.94 15.27 85.33
N LEU A 20 1.68 16.08 84.56
CA LEU A 20 3.08 15.95 84.42
C LEU A 20 3.82 16.66 85.52
N GLY A 21 4.48 15.89 86.36
CA GLY A 21 5.47 16.49 87.37
C GLY A 21 6.54 17.19 86.53
N THR A 22 6.75 18.47 86.82
CA THR A 22 7.78 19.36 86.33
C THR A 22 9.17 18.79 86.66
N VAL A 23 9.72 18.03 85.68
CA VAL A 23 11.19 17.89 85.56
C VAL A 23 11.69 19.16 84.93
N LEU A 24 12.31 20.04 85.67
CA LEU A 24 13.12 21.15 85.18
C LEU A 24 14.29 20.55 84.43
N VAL A 25 14.12 20.33 83.15
CA VAL A 25 15.23 20.21 82.23
C VAL A 25 15.76 21.62 82.03
N GLN A 26 16.93 21.93 82.71
CA GLN A 26 17.67 23.13 82.37
C GLN A 26 18.06 23.04 80.89
N THR A 27 17.33 23.67 80.07
CA THR A 27 17.76 23.99 78.74
C THR A 27 18.85 25.03 78.90
N THR A 28 20.12 24.64 78.80
CA THR A 28 21.20 25.61 78.56
C THR A 28 20.75 26.45 77.36
N PRO A 29 20.77 27.81 77.43
CA PRO A 29 20.44 28.63 76.28
C PRO A 29 21.43 28.31 75.18
N VAL A 30 20.88 27.86 74.06
CA VAL A 30 21.69 27.64 72.81
C VAL A 30 22.27 29.04 72.50
N LEU A 31 23.54 29.23 72.62
CA LEU A 31 24.25 30.49 72.26
C LEU A 31 24.13 30.72 70.81
N ALA A 32 23.41 31.73 70.35
CA ALA A 32 23.34 32.17 68.97
C ALA A 32 24.59 33.00 68.64
N VAL A 33 25.20 32.72 67.47
CA VAL A 33 26.31 33.56 66.95
C VAL A 33 25.83 34.16 65.61
N ASP A 34 26.01 35.48 65.51
CA ASP A 34 25.52 36.21 64.33
C ASP A 34 26.67 36.45 63.31
N TRP A 35 26.36 36.27 62.05
CA TRP A 35 27.24 36.56 60.94
C TRP A 35 27.39 38.08 60.74
N THR A 36 28.59 38.57 60.85
CA THR A 36 28.91 39.98 60.60
C THR A 36 29.53 40.18 59.23
N GLY A 37 30.29 39.18 58.71
CA GLY A 37 30.98 39.23 57.45
C GLY A 37 32.00 40.36 57.32
N LEU A 38 32.44 40.91 58.41
CA LEU A 38 33.28 42.10 58.44
C LEU A 38 34.70 41.86 57.97
N THR A 39 35.20 40.62 58.01
CA THR A 39 36.59 40.28 57.72
C THR A 39 36.72 39.64 56.32
N SER A 40 35.81 38.78 55.99
CA SER A 40 35.77 38.02 54.71
C SER A 40 34.40 37.38 54.52
N THR A 41 34.25 36.56 53.43
CA THR A 41 33.08 35.71 53.22
C THR A 41 33.20 34.31 53.81
N ASP A 42 34.40 33.95 54.35
CA ASP A 42 34.70 32.60 54.84
C ASP A 42 34.01 32.29 56.18
N TRP A 43 33.16 31.23 56.18
CA TRP A 43 32.47 30.71 57.35
C TRP A 43 33.44 30.39 58.52
N PHE A 44 34.66 29.84 58.23
CA PHE A 44 35.61 29.40 59.24
C PHE A 44 36.47 30.53 59.84
N ASN A 45 36.36 31.72 59.27
CA ASN A 45 37.02 32.90 59.87
C ASN A 45 36.24 33.42 61.08
N ALA A 46 36.80 33.24 62.29
CA ALA A 46 36.20 33.63 63.54
C ALA A 46 35.83 35.14 63.60
N GLY A 47 36.55 36.02 62.88
CA GLY A 47 36.32 37.46 62.82
C GLY A 47 35.03 37.83 62.05
N ASN A 48 34.39 36.88 61.39
CA ASN A 48 33.13 37.06 60.71
C ASN A 48 31.92 36.77 61.63
N TRP A 49 32.12 36.32 62.83
CA TRP A 49 31.06 35.91 63.76
C TRP A 49 31.11 36.71 65.06
N SER A 50 29.96 37.08 65.62
CA SER A 50 29.83 37.81 66.82
C SER A 50 30.36 37.07 68.09
N GLY A 51 30.44 35.75 68.03
CA GLY A 51 30.84 34.87 69.16
C GLY A 51 31.80 33.73 68.70
N GLY A 52 32.51 33.88 67.59
CA GLY A 52 33.35 32.85 67.00
C GLY A 52 32.63 31.90 66.04
N VAL A 53 33.38 31.04 65.33
CA VAL A 53 32.85 30.10 64.33
C VAL A 53 31.80 29.19 64.97
N PRO A 54 30.61 29.01 64.38
CA PRO A 54 29.53 28.14 64.89
C PRO A 54 30.03 26.69 65.06
N THR A 55 29.53 26.04 66.13
CA THR A 55 29.76 24.61 66.41
C THR A 55 28.46 23.84 66.52
N SER A 56 28.49 22.53 66.68
CA SER A 56 27.28 21.70 66.91
C SER A 56 26.50 22.11 68.21
N ALA A 57 27.05 22.97 69.07
CA ALA A 57 26.36 23.45 70.25
C ALA A 57 25.82 24.89 70.13
N THR A 58 26.05 25.59 69.04
CA THR A 58 25.69 26.99 68.78
C THR A 58 24.83 27.15 67.56
N SER A 59 23.94 28.11 67.58
CA SER A 59 23.13 28.49 66.44
C SER A 59 23.86 29.55 65.60
N ALA A 60 23.84 29.41 64.27
CA ALA A 60 24.34 30.37 63.29
C ALA A 60 23.20 31.22 62.73
N THR A 61 23.32 32.53 62.91
CA THR A 61 22.33 33.48 62.30
C THR A 61 23.05 34.32 61.26
N ILE A 62 22.61 34.25 60.02
CA ILE A 62 23.10 35.01 58.85
C ILE A 62 21.98 35.96 58.43
N ASP A 63 22.06 37.17 58.95
CA ASP A 63 20.96 38.13 58.87
C ASP A 63 21.45 39.53 58.40
N THR A 64 22.61 39.55 57.73
CA THR A 64 23.31 40.76 57.31
C THR A 64 23.24 40.92 55.78
N ALA A 65 22.49 41.92 55.33
CA ALA A 65 22.39 42.24 53.91
C ALA A 65 23.75 42.57 53.27
N GLY A 66 24.00 41.98 52.09
CA GLY A 66 25.24 42.23 51.31
C GLY A 66 26.44 41.47 51.77
N HIS A 67 26.43 40.73 52.90
CA HIS A 67 27.50 39.91 53.37
C HIS A 67 27.15 38.40 53.27
N VAL A 68 27.53 37.75 52.19
CA VAL A 68 27.31 36.30 51.94
C VAL A 68 28.26 35.46 52.78
N ALA A 69 27.75 34.53 53.55
CA ALA A 69 28.61 33.53 54.21
C ALA A 69 28.94 32.40 53.22
N VAL A 70 30.19 32.00 53.14
CA VAL A 70 30.65 30.96 52.20
C VAL A 70 31.30 29.80 52.95
N ILE A 71 30.84 28.59 52.72
CA ILE A 71 31.44 27.35 53.18
C ILE A 71 32.12 26.70 51.98
N GLY A 72 33.44 26.88 51.88
CA GLY A 72 34.28 26.35 50.81
C GLY A 72 35.08 25.11 51.18
N THR A 73 34.94 24.61 52.40
CA THR A 73 35.62 23.41 52.93
C THR A 73 34.70 22.59 53.81
N ALA A 74 35.04 21.31 54.02
CA ALA A 74 34.23 20.41 54.83
C ALA A 74 34.30 20.73 56.32
N GLY A 75 33.26 20.46 57.11
CA GLY A 75 33.24 20.42 58.53
C GLY A 75 32.53 21.59 59.26
N ALA A 76 31.80 22.45 58.52
CA ALA A 76 30.93 23.44 59.14
C ALA A 76 29.80 22.76 59.91
N GLN A 77 29.56 23.29 61.18
CA GLN A 77 28.54 22.76 62.08
C GLN A 77 27.72 23.88 62.72
N ALA A 78 26.48 23.61 63.07
CA ALA A 78 25.62 24.46 63.92
C ALA A 78 24.52 23.63 64.54
N THR A 79 23.98 24.05 65.68
CA THR A 79 22.72 23.47 66.21
C THR A 79 21.56 23.89 65.33
N ALA A 80 21.48 25.15 64.97
CA ALA A 80 20.48 25.68 64.03
C ALA A 80 21.18 26.65 63.07
N VAL A 81 20.76 26.66 61.82
CA VAL A 81 21.21 27.62 60.78
C VAL A 81 20.01 28.48 60.40
N LYS A 82 20.08 29.78 60.62
CA LYS A 82 19.08 30.75 60.26
C LYS A 82 19.64 31.69 59.20
N VAL A 83 19.02 31.75 58.04
CA VAL A 83 19.46 32.62 56.93
C VAL A 83 18.29 33.56 56.57
N GLY A 84 18.50 34.85 56.79
CA GLY A 84 17.42 35.82 56.69
C GLY A 84 16.29 35.55 57.71
N ASP A 85 16.68 35.50 59.00
CA ASP A 85 15.71 35.29 60.09
C ASP A 85 14.79 36.47 60.32
N ALA A 86 15.37 37.68 60.47
CA ALA A 86 14.63 38.95 60.65
C ALA A 86 14.92 39.98 59.54
N ASN A 87 16.02 39.86 58.82
CA ASN A 87 16.45 40.76 57.74
C ASN A 87 16.80 39.96 56.45
N ALA A 88 17.72 40.48 55.67
CA ALA A 88 18.24 39.73 54.48
C ALA A 88 19.50 38.99 54.85
N GLY A 89 19.58 37.69 54.47
CA GLY A 89 20.77 36.86 54.68
C GLY A 89 21.04 35.95 53.50
N ALA A 90 22.31 35.63 53.27
CA ALA A 90 22.71 34.72 52.20
C ALA A 90 23.83 33.76 52.62
N LEU A 91 23.70 32.48 52.29
CA LEU A 91 24.70 31.43 52.53
C LEU A 91 25.02 30.68 51.25
N THR A 92 26.28 30.46 50.96
CA THR A 92 26.73 29.60 49.85
C THR A 92 27.60 28.47 50.42
N ILE A 93 27.28 27.23 50.01
CA ILE A 93 28.09 26.02 50.27
C ILE A 93 28.62 25.54 48.91
N GLN A 94 29.90 25.59 48.71
CA GLN A 94 30.53 25.33 47.42
C GLN A 94 31.90 24.62 47.58
N ASP A 95 32.49 24.24 46.48
CA ASP A 95 33.85 23.70 46.37
C ASP A 95 34.09 22.47 47.28
N GLY A 96 33.05 21.63 47.46
CA GLY A 96 33.09 20.47 48.36
C GLY A 96 32.87 20.80 49.82
N GLY A 97 32.42 22.03 50.14
CA GLY A 97 32.05 22.44 51.46
C GLY A 97 30.94 21.60 52.09
N THR A 98 30.99 21.33 53.36
CA THR A 98 29.95 20.58 54.09
C THR A 98 29.44 21.32 55.31
N LEU A 99 28.08 21.35 55.43
CA LEU A 99 27.41 21.90 56.60
C LEU A 99 26.55 20.83 57.26
N SER A 100 26.68 20.67 58.58
CA SER A 100 25.81 19.80 59.39
C SER A 100 25.08 20.62 60.44
N ALA A 101 23.74 20.48 60.52
CA ALA A 101 22.95 21.18 61.53
C ALA A 101 21.81 20.24 62.07
N THR A 102 21.24 20.66 63.21
CA THR A 102 19.99 20.00 63.67
C THR A 102 18.75 20.57 62.96
N GLN A 103 18.69 21.87 62.75
CA GLN A 103 17.60 22.58 62.14
C GLN A 103 18.10 23.67 61.18
N GLY A 104 17.24 24.04 60.20
CA GLY A 104 17.46 25.16 59.29
C GLY A 104 16.23 26.04 59.13
N THR A 105 16.44 27.36 59.04
CA THR A 105 15.37 28.31 58.67
C THR A 105 15.91 29.26 57.59
N ILE A 106 15.18 29.44 56.52
CA ILE A 106 15.49 30.35 55.45
C ILE A 106 14.29 31.30 55.25
N GLY A 107 14.43 32.58 55.48
CA GLY A 107 13.31 33.56 55.43
C GLY A 107 12.36 33.38 56.62
N GLY A 108 12.83 33.62 57.85
CA GLY A 108 12.13 33.33 59.12
C GLY A 108 10.91 34.18 59.37
N GLN A 109 11.08 35.51 59.54
CA GLN A 109 10.03 36.45 59.93
C GLN A 109 9.46 37.21 58.75
N ALA A 110 8.29 37.80 58.92
CA ALA A 110 7.65 38.61 57.91
C ALA A 110 8.55 39.79 57.46
N GLY A 111 8.76 39.88 56.14
CA GLY A 111 9.66 40.88 55.54
C GLY A 111 11.13 40.44 55.43
N ALA A 112 11.53 39.38 56.11
CA ALA A 112 12.86 38.84 55.99
C ALA A 112 13.08 38.09 54.65
N THR A 113 14.31 38.08 54.15
CA THR A 113 14.68 37.36 52.92
C THR A 113 15.91 36.50 53.14
N GLY A 114 15.77 35.18 52.98
CA GLY A 114 16.85 34.24 53.07
C GLY A 114 17.22 33.59 51.75
N ALA A 115 18.47 33.45 51.43
CA ALA A 115 18.92 32.73 50.22
C ALA A 115 20.03 31.74 50.54
N VAL A 116 19.82 30.47 50.24
CA VAL A 116 20.88 29.44 50.40
C VAL A 116 21.16 28.80 49.05
N THR A 117 22.44 28.72 48.71
CA THR A 117 22.91 27.99 47.54
C THR A 117 23.89 26.87 47.97
N VAL A 118 23.59 25.64 47.53
CA VAL A 118 24.53 24.50 47.64
C VAL A 118 24.97 24.14 46.22
N ASP A 119 26.24 24.35 45.94
CA ASP A 119 26.77 24.35 44.57
C ASP A 119 27.97 23.43 44.42
N GLY A 120 27.94 22.62 43.36
CA GLY A 120 29.08 21.79 42.98
C GLY A 120 29.12 20.41 43.64
N ALA A 121 29.75 19.48 42.91
CA ALA A 121 29.92 18.11 43.40
C ALA A 121 30.68 18.02 44.71
N GLY A 122 30.19 17.27 45.68
CA GLY A 122 30.74 17.15 47.04
C GLY A 122 30.24 18.21 48.02
N SER A 123 29.64 19.30 47.55
CA SER A 123 29.03 20.31 48.45
C SER A 123 27.73 19.75 49.08
N THR A 124 27.66 19.76 50.45
CA THR A 124 26.51 19.15 51.13
C THR A 124 25.98 19.98 52.29
N TRP A 125 24.68 19.94 52.45
CA TRP A 125 24.00 20.42 53.62
C TRP A 125 23.12 19.31 54.23
N SER A 126 23.43 18.92 55.49
CA SER A 126 22.69 17.89 56.18
C SER A 126 22.02 18.48 57.43
N THR A 127 20.72 18.25 57.58
CA THR A 127 20.01 18.54 58.85
C THR A 127 19.43 17.25 59.42
N SER A 128 19.63 16.98 60.72
CA SER A 128 19.04 15.81 61.36
C SER A 128 17.54 15.99 61.73
N GLY A 129 17.08 17.22 61.88
CA GLY A 129 15.70 17.62 62.16
C GLY A 129 15.09 18.30 60.92
N SER A 130 14.49 19.45 61.10
CA SER A 130 13.69 20.15 60.11
C SER A 130 14.40 21.26 59.35
N LEU A 131 13.87 21.59 58.17
CA LEU A 131 14.26 22.74 57.34
C LEU A 131 12.99 23.52 56.96
N ASP A 132 12.91 24.79 57.34
CA ASP A 132 11.79 25.69 57.00
C ASP A 132 12.26 26.74 55.99
N ILE A 133 11.63 26.81 54.85
CA ILE A 133 12.02 27.66 53.71
C ILE A 133 10.85 28.62 53.40
N GLY A 134 11.01 29.90 53.71
CA GLY A 134 9.93 30.85 53.64
C GLY A 134 8.89 30.63 54.75
N SER A 135 9.35 30.66 56.01
CA SER A 135 8.46 30.43 57.16
C SER A 135 7.35 31.48 57.19
N HIS A 136 7.68 32.74 57.53
CA HIS A 136 6.79 33.88 57.42
C HIS A 136 7.32 34.92 56.43
N GLY A 137 8.61 34.83 56.03
CA GLY A 137 9.30 35.69 55.07
C GLY A 137 9.48 35.01 53.74
N THR A 138 10.46 35.48 52.97
CA THR A 138 10.82 34.89 51.70
C THR A 138 12.10 34.03 51.83
N GLY A 139 11.98 32.74 51.53
CA GLY A 139 13.12 31.81 51.61
C GLY A 139 13.40 31.13 50.27
N THR A 140 14.67 31.09 49.85
CA THR A 140 15.06 30.36 48.63
C THR A 140 16.21 29.40 48.88
N LEU A 141 16.08 28.17 48.40
CA LEU A 141 17.14 27.16 48.41
C LEU A 141 17.44 26.71 46.97
N SER A 142 18.72 26.85 46.60
CA SER A 142 19.20 26.37 45.30
C SER A 142 20.22 25.26 45.50
N ILE A 143 19.97 24.08 44.93
CA ILE A 143 20.84 22.90 44.92
C ILE A 143 21.25 22.62 43.50
N ARG A 144 22.53 22.79 43.17
CA ARG A 144 22.91 22.70 41.74
C ARG A 144 24.30 22.08 41.54
N ASN A 145 24.59 21.72 40.28
CA ASN A 145 25.91 21.23 39.80
C ASN A 145 26.40 20.02 40.58
N GLY A 146 25.54 19.08 40.94
CA GLY A 146 25.90 17.84 41.65
C GLY A 146 25.98 17.95 43.18
N ALA A 147 25.47 19.04 43.78
CA ALA A 147 25.39 19.21 45.20
C ALA A 147 24.25 18.37 45.82
N ALA A 148 24.35 18.16 47.16
CA ALA A 148 23.34 17.39 47.91
C ALA A 148 22.83 18.09 49.18
N VAL A 149 21.52 18.03 49.37
CA VAL A 149 20.88 18.41 50.62
C VAL A 149 20.14 17.21 51.20
N THR A 150 20.32 16.94 52.48
CA THR A 150 19.62 15.86 53.21
C THR A 150 18.96 16.37 54.45
N VAL A 151 17.63 16.11 54.57
CA VAL A 151 16.85 16.50 55.77
C VAL A 151 16.24 15.25 56.40
N GLY A 152 16.64 14.99 57.62
CA GLY A 152 16.27 13.78 58.38
C GLY A 152 14.83 13.73 58.87
N ASP A 153 14.16 14.86 58.92
CA ASP A 153 12.76 14.93 59.35
C ASP A 153 11.90 15.70 58.35
N THR A 154 11.58 16.93 58.55
CA THR A 154 10.55 17.64 57.79
C THR A 154 11.07 18.86 57.09
N VAL A 155 10.70 19.02 55.80
CA VAL A 155 10.87 20.25 55.02
C VAL A 155 9.54 20.94 54.84
N TRP A 156 9.48 22.22 55.26
CA TRP A 156 8.37 23.10 54.90
C TRP A 156 8.84 24.13 53.89
N ILE A 157 8.10 24.31 52.83
CA ILE A 157 8.30 25.33 51.80
C ILE A 157 7.06 26.20 51.78
N GLY A 158 7.17 27.48 52.14
CA GLY A 158 6.00 28.39 52.33
C GLY A 158 5.08 27.92 53.45
N ASN A 159 5.58 27.90 54.67
CA ASN A 159 4.93 27.21 55.79
C ASN A 159 3.70 27.96 56.35
N TRP A 160 3.83 29.26 56.68
CA TRP A 160 2.80 30.05 57.35
C TRP A 160 2.15 31.08 56.45
N PRO A 161 1.02 31.69 56.84
CA PRO A 161 0.40 32.74 56.03
C PRO A 161 1.40 33.91 55.75
N GLY A 162 1.50 34.27 54.49
CA GLY A 162 2.45 35.29 53.99
C GLY A 162 3.88 34.78 53.73
N GLY A 163 4.23 33.55 54.17
CA GLY A 163 5.48 32.92 53.85
C GLY A 163 5.61 32.57 52.36
N ILE A 164 6.76 32.83 51.75
CA ILE A 164 7.05 32.55 50.36
C ILE A 164 8.32 31.66 50.30
N GLY A 165 8.15 30.39 49.88
CA GLY A 165 9.26 29.43 49.79
C GLY A 165 9.56 29.06 48.32
N GLY A 166 10.83 29.05 47.96
CA GLY A 166 11.30 28.60 46.65
C GLY A 166 12.43 27.56 46.76
N VAL A 167 12.26 26.41 46.10
CA VAL A 167 13.33 25.41 46.00
C VAL A 167 13.60 25.09 44.55
N THR A 168 14.86 25.15 44.18
CA THR A 168 15.33 24.74 42.84
C THR A 168 16.40 23.66 43.01
N ILE A 169 16.19 22.53 42.37
CA ILE A 169 17.17 21.43 42.28
C ILE A 169 17.53 21.30 40.80
N ASP A 170 18.76 21.63 40.47
CA ASP A 170 19.18 21.77 39.08
C ASP A 170 20.49 21.03 38.79
N GLY A 171 20.52 20.38 37.63
CA GLY A 171 21.75 19.73 37.12
C GLY A 171 21.92 18.28 37.57
N ALA A 172 22.53 17.52 36.68
CA ALA A 172 22.82 16.09 36.89
C ALA A 172 23.66 15.85 38.14
N GLY A 173 23.23 14.92 38.99
CA GLY A 173 23.90 14.62 40.28
C GLY A 173 23.36 15.46 41.46
N SER A 174 22.69 16.57 41.23
CA SER A 174 22.04 17.35 42.29
C SER A 174 20.93 16.56 42.97
N THR A 175 20.93 16.45 44.29
CA THR A 175 19.98 15.61 45.04
C THR A 175 19.40 16.34 46.24
N PHE A 176 18.11 16.14 46.45
CA PHE A 176 17.45 16.55 47.68
C PHE A 176 16.75 15.33 48.28
N ILE A 177 17.15 14.94 49.51
CA ILE A 177 16.63 13.75 50.17
C ILE A 177 15.90 14.22 51.44
N ILE A 178 14.65 13.86 51.58
CA ILE A 178 13.75 14.36 52.61
C ILE A 178 12.90 13.22 53.17
N LYS A 179 12.61 13.23 54.47
CA LYS A 179 11.66 12.30 55.04
C LYS A 179 10.22 12.78 54.79
N ASN A 180 9.86 13.99 55.28
CA ASN A 180 8.53 14.56 55.12
C ASN A 180 8.63 15.90 54.37
N LEU A 181 7.90 16.07 53.25
CA LEU A 181 7.93 17.29 52.45
C LEU A 181 6.55 17.96 52.45
N TYR A 182 6.47 19.22 52.87
CA TYR A 182 5.28 20.03 52.77
C TYR A 182 5.54 21.25 51.87
N VAL A 183 4.75 21.40 50.78
CA VAL A 183 4.94 22.46 49.81
C VAL A 183 3.73 23.38 49.84
N GLY A 184 3.91 24.62 50.34
CA GLY A 184 2.83 25.59 50.47
C GLY A 184 1.81 25.16 51.51
N TRP A 185 2.26 24.87 52.76
CA TRP A 185 1.33 24.44 53.83
C TRP A 185 0.20 25.45 54.00
N ASP A 186 0.50 26.69 54.30
CA ASP A 186 -0.45 27.81 54.43
C ASP A 186 0.02 29.08 53.65
N GLY A 187 1.26 29.06 53.14
CA GLY A 187 1.88 30.12 52.37
C GLY A 187 1.97 29.76 50.87
N GLN A 188 2.90 30.41 50.18
CA GLN A 188 3.17 30.19 48.76
C GLN A 188 4.48 29.42 48.58
N ALA A 189 4.45 28.40 47.72
CA ALA A 189 5.63 27.58 47.48
C ALA A 189 5.85 27.29 46.00
N THR A 190 7.10 27.33 45.58
CA THR A 190 7.57 26.81 44.28
C THR A 190 8.65 25.77 44.52
N LEU A 191 8.53 24.63 43.77
CA LEU A 191 9.54 23.57 43.77
C LEU A 191 9.83 23.20 42.31
N SER A 192 11.08 23.38 41.93
CA SER A 192 11.55 23.04 40.57
C SER A 192 12.65 22.00 40.61
N ILE A 193 12.52 20.97 39.79
CA ILE A 193 13.50 19.89 39.62
C ILE A 193 13.84 19.82 38.12
N SER A 194 15.09 20.13 37.75
CA SER A 194 15.45 20.29 36.36
C SER A 194 16.83 19.70 36.01
N ASN A 195 17.07 19.52 34.70
CA ASN A 195 18.40 19.17 34.12
C ASN A 195 19.04 17.90 34.73
N GLY A 196 18.24 16.86 35.00
CA GLY A 196 18.72 15.58 35.53
C GLY A 196 18.87 15.51 37.05
N ALA A 197 18.33 16.51 37.78
CA ALA A 197 18.33 16.53 39.27
C ALA A 197 17.32 15.54 39.87
N LYS A 198 17.49 15.21 41.14
CA LYS A 198 16.66 14.21 41.83
C LYS A 198 16.10 14.73 43.13
N LEU A 199 14.81 14.51 43.35
CA LEU A 199 14.13 14.64 44.64
C LEU A 199 13.70 13.26 45.15
N ILE A 200 13.98 12.94 46.39
CA ILE A 200 13.54 11.72 47.06
C ILE A 200 12.85 12.13 48.38
N SER A 201 11.58 11.79 48.51
CA SER A 201 10.78 12.00 49.69
C SER A 201 10.11 10.70 50.15
N ALA A 202 9.87 10.57 51.44
CA ALA A 202 9.13 9.44 52.00
C ALA A 202 7.64 9.73 52.14
N THR A 203 7.29 11.02 52.36
CA THR A 203 5.89 11.49 52.34
C THR A 203 5.85 12.91 51.80
N VAL A 204 4.75 13.25 51.10
CA VAL A 204 4.55 14.61 50.59
C VAL A 204 3.09 15.05 50.73
N GLY A 205 2.93 16.33 51.05
CA GLY A 205 1.63 17.03 51.00
C GLY A 205 1.82 18.43 50.43
N SER A 206 0.93 18.89 49.58
CA SER A 206 0.97 20.26 49.12
C SER A 206 -0.34 21.02 49.42
N SER A 207 -0.21 22.30 49.72
CA SER A 207 -1.34 23.23 49.98
C SER A 207 -2.31 22.64 51.01
N LEU A 208 -1.78 22.38 52.23
CA LEU A 208 -2.50 21.66 53.28
C LEU A 208 -3.56 22.55 53.99
N ALA A 209 -3.37 23.84 53.97
CA ALA A 209 -4.39 24.82 54.38
C ALA A 209 -5.14 25.40 53.18
N ALA A 210 -6.31 25.98 53.39
CA ALA A 210 -7.12 26.51 52.31
C ALA A 210 -6.49 27.71 51.57
N THR A 211 -5.63 28.46 52.25
CA THR A 211 -4.83 29.59 51.71
C THR A 211 -3.51 29.16 51.08
N GLY A 212 -3.08 27.90 51.29
CA GLY A 212 -1.83 27.36 50.74
C GLY A 212 -1.83 27.29 49.20
N VAL A 213 -0.70 27.70 48.60
CA VAL A 213 -0.49 27.66 47.15
C VAL A 213 0.83 26.95 46.84
N SER A 214 0.79 25.95 45.98
CA SER A 214 1.98 25.23 45.56
C SER A 214 2.06 25.08 44.05
N ALA A 215 3.27 25.30 43.49
CA ALA A 215 3.59 25.02 42.12
C ALA A 215 4.84 24.13 42.08
N ILE A 216 4.64 22.90 41.63
CA ILE A 216 5.70 21.88 41.55
C ILE A 216 5.96 21.57 40.06
N THR A 217 7.20 21.68 39.62
CA THR A 217 7.60 21.37 38.24
C THR A 217 8.75 20.38 38.24
N VAL A 218 8.59 19.30 37.49
CA VAL A 218 9.67 18.33 37.18
C VAL A 218 9.93 18.37 35.70
N ASP A 219 11.09 18.81 35.27
CA ASP A 219 11.40 19.22 33.91
C ASP A 219 12.72 18.62 33.45
N GLY A 220 12.73 18.06 32.22
CA GLY A 220 13.93 17.63 31.53
C GLY A 220 14.29 16.16 31.75
N ILE A 221 14.96 15.60 30.75
CA ILE A 221 15.41 14.20 30.76
C ILE A 221 16.32 13.94 31.96
N GLY A 222 16.05 12.84 32.68
CA GLY A 222 16.81 12.43 33.85
C GLY A 222 16.39 13.10 35.16
N SER A 223 15.60 14.16 35.11
CA SER A 223 14.98 14.78 36.29
C SER A 223 13.92 13.86 36.90
N SER A 224 13.99 13.64 38.20
CA SER A 224 13.07 12.71 38.84
C SER A 224 12.64 13.14 40.25
N TRP A 225 11.40 12.84 40.57
CA TRP A 225 10.86 12.88 41.89
C TRP A 225 10.32 11.50 42.27
N THR A 226 10.84 10.92 43.35
CA THR A 226 10.39 9.63 43.90
C THR A 226 9.84 9.85 45.30
N ASP A 227 8.60 9.47 45.51
CA ASP A 227 7.95 9.50 46.83
C ASP A 227 7.65 8.09 47.33
N GLY A 228 7.87 7.85 48.62
CA GLY A 228 7.65 6.55 49.28
C GLY A 228 6.18 6.28 49.63
N ALA A 229 5.35 7.33 49.71
CA ALA A 229 3.93 7.25 50.05
C ALA A 229 3.03 7.88 48.98
N ASN A 230 1.79 8.14 49.27
CA ASN A 230 0.89 8.84 48.38
C ASN A 230 1.26 10.31 48.23
N ILE A 231 1.25 10.79 47.00
CA ILE A 231 1.52 12.20 46.66
C ILE A 231 0.21 12.96 46.71
N PHE A 232 0.13 13.98 47.57
CA PHE A 232 -1.04 14.86 47.67
C PHE A 232 -0.73 16.22 47.05
N ILE A 233 -1.53 16.64 46.08
CA ILE A 233 -1.42 17.94 45.42
C ILE A 233 -2.71 18.75 45.64
N GLY A 234 -2.54 19.96 46.20
CA GLY A 234 -3.66 20.86 46.51
C GLY A 234 -4.63 20.20 47.47
N ASP A 235 -4.12 19.70 48.61
CA ASP A 235 -4.92 18.93 49.59
C ASP A 235 -6.17 19.71 50.03
N ARG A 236 -6.00 20.98 50.49
CA ARG A 236 -7.06 21.90 50.84
C ARG A 236 -7.00 23.25 50.12
N GLY A 237 -5.83 23.65 49.64
CA GLY A 237 -5.55 24.87 48.89
C GLY A 237 -5.32 24.64 47.40
N VAL A 238 -4.56 25.52 46.75
CA VAL A 238 -4.28 25.47 45.33
C VAL A 238 -2.95 24.76 45.05
N GLY A 239 -2.96 23.65 44.34
CA GLY A 239 -1.76 22.88 43.98
C GLY A 239 -1.63 22.57 42.51
N THR A 240 -0.47 22.77 41.92
CA THR A 240 -0.16 22.38 40.54
C THR A 240 1.08 21.50 40.53
N LEU A 241 0.98 20.37 39.82
CA LEU A 241 2.10 19.51 39.46
C LEU A 241 2.27 19.46 37.94
N THR A 242 3.43 19.86 37.42
CA THR A 242 3.76 19.83 36.00
C THR A 242 4.91 18.86 35.76
N ILE A 243 4.73 17.91 34.87
CA ILE A 243 5.73 16.89 34.52
C ILE A 243 5.93 16.96 32.97
N ARG A 244 7.14 17.37 32.56
CA ARG A 244 7.38 17.65 31.13
C ARG A 244 8.81 17.30 30.71
N ASN A 245 9.05 17.34 29.40
CA ASN A 245 10.37 17.20 28.76
C ASN A 245 11.13 15.91 29.17
N GLY A 246 10.40 14.79 29.34
CA GLY A 246 10.99 13.49 29.67
C GLY A 246 11.30 13.28 31.15
N ALA A 247 10.88 14.19 32.05
CA ALA A 247 11.03 14.02 33.48
C ALA A 247 10.09 12.92 34.03
N THR A 248 10.38 12.40 35.23
CA THR A 248 9.63 11.31 35.84
C THR A 248 9.21 11.65 37.28
N VAL A 249 7.94 11.40 37.57
CA VAL A 249 7.42 11.42 38.97
C VAL A 249 6.91 10.01 39.27
N SER A 250 7.34 9.45 40.41
CA SER A 250 6.98 8.10 40.85
C SER A 250 6.55 8.06 42.33
N GLY A 251 5.57 7.18 42.59
CA GLY A 251 5.05 6.95 43.93
C GLY A 251 3.90 5.91 43.89
N PRO A 252 3.32 5.53 45.04
CA PRO A 252 2.18 4.60 45.05
C PRO A 252 0.95 5.15 44.34
N ASN A 253 0.44 6.31 44.72
CA ASN A 253 -0.72 6.97 44.14
C ASN A 253 -0.55 8.51 44.18
N LEU A 254 -1.21 9.19 43.23
CA LEU A 254 -1.34 10.63 43.19
C LEU A 254 -2.80 11.02 43.56
N ILE A 255 -2.95 11.92 44.50
CA ILE A 255 -4.26 12.42 45.01
C ILE A 255 -4.35 13.90 44.71
N LEU A 256 -5.35 14.29 43.95
CA LEU A 256 -5.61 15.68 43.56
C LEU A 256 -6.84 16.19 44.29
N GLY A 257 -6.75 17.38 44.98
CA GLY A 257 -7.90 18.03 45.60
C GLY A 257 -8.62 17.14 46.62
N HIS A 258 -7.88 16.61 47.58
CA HIS A 258 -8.38 15.60 48.51
C HIS A 258 -9.59 16.09 49.32
N TYR A 259 -9.57 17.32 49.84
CA TYR A 259 -10.70 17.95 50.57
C TYR A 259 -11.50 18.88 49.64
N ALA A 260 -12.69 19.27 50.12
CA ALA A 260 -13.63 20.07 49.35
C ALA A 260 -13.13 21.46 48.92
N SER A 261 -12.24 22.07 49.73
CA SER A 261 -11.61 23.37 49.43
C SER A 261 -10.41 23.22 48.49
N GLY A 262 -9.90 21.98 48.22
CA GLY A 262 -8.74 21.73 47.39
C GLY A 262 -9.00 22.08 45.93
N ASN A 263 -8.01 22.67 45.27
CA ASN A 263 -8.02 22.98 43.85
C ASN A 263 -6.70 22.52 43.24
N SER A 264 -6.73 21.50 42.40
CA SER A 264 -5.51 20.81 41.96
C SER A 264 -5.46 20.61 40.47
N THR A 265 -4.27 20.79 39.90
CA THR A 265 -4.02 20.52 38.49
C THR A 265 -2.79 19.62 38.32
N LEU A 266 -2.93 18.56 37.54
CA LEU A 266 -1.83 17.78 37.02
C LEU A 266 -1.65 18.13 35.55
N ASN A 267 -0.47 18.60 35.14
CA ASN A 267 -0.10 18.84 33.76
C ASN A 267 0.91 17.78 33.30
N ILE A 268 0.57 17.09 32.21
CA ILE A 268 1.50 16.24 31.46
C ILE A 268 1.90 17.01 30.20
N GLY A 269 3.14 17.49 30.16
CA GLY A 269 3.59 18.48 29.20
C GLY A 269 3.42 19.90 29.77
N ALA A 270 2.87 20.82 28.98
CA ALA A 270 2.63 22.21 29.38
C ALA A 270 1.30 22.37 30.15
N GLY A 271 1.10 23.53 30.77
CA GLY A 271 -0.16 23.91 31.35
C GLY A 271 -1.26 24.20 30.36
N LEU A 272 -2.47 24.39 30.85
CA LEU A 272 -3.64 24.74 30.05
C LEU A 272 -3.43 26.07 29.31
N GLY A 273 -3.63 26.04 27.97
CA GLY A 273 -3.49 27.24 27.11
C GLY A 273 -2.05 27.66 26.82
N GLU A 274 -1.07 26.94 27.33
CA GLU A 274 0.34 27.15 27.01
C GLU A 274 0.76 26.39 25.71
N ALA A 275 1.90 26.77 25.15
CA ALA A 275 2.46 26.02 24.04
C ALA A 275 2.87 24.60 24.50
N ALA A 276 2.45 23.57 23.76
CA ALA A 276 2.72 22.17 24.09
C ALA A 276 4.23 21.88 24.19
N THR A 277 4.61 21.08 25.17
CA THR A 277 6.00 20.62 25.39
C THR A 277 6.05 19.10 25.32
N ALA A 278 7.25 18.51 25.31
CA ALA A 278 7.36 17.05 25.39
C ALA A 278 6.75 16.52 26.72
N PRO A 279 6.05 15.38 26.72
CA PRO A 279 5.45 14.85 27.93
C PRO A 279 6.53 14.38 28.91
N GLY A 280 6.21 14.43 30.20
CA GLY A 280 6.92 13.67 31.24
C GLY A 280 6.15 12.40 31.60
N THR A 281 6.73 11.57 32.44
CA THR A 281 6.18 10.27 32.86
C THR A 281 5.67 10.36 34.31
N LEU A 282 4.41 9.98 34.51
CA LEU A 282 3.85 9.73 35.83
C LEU A 282 3.77 8.22 36.06
N SER A 283 4.54 7.73 37.02
CA SER A 283 4.62 6.30 37.37
C SER A 283 3.98 6.06 38.74
N VAL A 284 2.65 5.98 38.73
CA VAL A 284 1.83 5.67 39.93
C VAL A 284 0.76 4.63 39.58
N ALA A 285 0.23 3.93 40.58
CA ALA A 285 -0.84 2.95 40.34
C ALA A 285 -2.16 3.66 39.97
N SER A 286 -2.48 4.77 40.63
CA SER A 286 -3.71 5.53 40.37
C SER A 286 -3.53 7.04 40.54
N VAL A 287 -4.34 7.80 39.80
CA VAL A 287 -4.60 9.23 40.05
C VAL A 287 -6.02 9.36 40.60
N GLN A 288 -6.13 9.74 41.84
CA GLN A 288 -7.41 9.97 42.51
C GLN A 288 -7.82 11.43 42.39
N LEU A 289 -8.95 11.67 41.74
CA LEU A 289 -9.62 12.97 41.72
C LEU A 289 -10.49 13.08 42.95
N GLY A 290 -10.07 13.89 43.92
CA GLY A 290 -10.71 14.04 45.25
C GLY A 290 -12.05 14.73 45.21
N VAL A 291 -12.53 15.20 46.39
CA VAL A 291 -13.86 15.84 46.53
C VAL A 291 -13.80 17.36 46.24
N GLY A 292 -12.61 17.92 46.07
CA GLY A 292 -12.40 19.31 45.64
C GLY A 292 -12.48 19.47 44.11
N THR A 293 -11.86 20.54 43.60
CA THR A 293 -11.64 20.75 42.18
C THR A 293 -10.38 20.03 41.77
N SER A 294 -10.47 19.15 40.78
CA SER A 294 -9.34 18.35 40.27
C SER A 294 -9.32 18.31 38.76
N GLN A 295 -8.19 18.65 38.15
CA GLN A 295 -8.01 18.65 36.72
C GLN A 295 -6.74 17.90 36.31
N ILE A 296 -6.84 17.11 35.25
CA ILE A 296 -5.71 16.55 34.51
C ILE A 296 -5.67 17.21 33.13
N VAL A 297 -4.52 17.74 32.75
CA VAL A 297 -4.29 18.38 31.44
C VAL A 297 -3.21 17.59 30.71
N PHE A 298 -3.55 17.15 29.52
CA PHE A 298 -2.61 16.59 28.54
C PHE A 298 -2.37 17.63 27.46
N ASN A 299 -1.26 18.33 27.55
CA ASN A 299 -0.82 19.37 26.61
C ASN A 299 0.61 19.11 26.19
N HIS A 300 0.79 18.16 25.26
CA HIS A 300 2.13 17.68 24.92
C HIS A 300 2.34 17.45 23.41
N THR A 301 3.62 17.40 23.01
CA THR A 301 4.01 17.16 21.61
C THR A 301 4.16 15.67 21.24
N GLY A 302 3.97 14.75 22.20
CA GLY A 302 4.10 13.31 21.97
C GLY A 302 3.02 12.78 21.02
N THR A 303 3.42 11.96 20.06
CA THR A 303 2.52 11.34 19.07
C THR A 303 2.03 9.94 19.47
N ASN A 304 2.55 9.41 20.61
CA ASN A 304 2.21 8.07 21.10
C ASN A 304 2.46 7.97 22.62
N TYR A 305 1.93 8.94 23.38
CA TYR A 305 2.12 8.97 24.83
C TYR A 305 1.12 8.07 25.54
N THR A 306 1.61 7.04 26.23
CA THR A 306 0.77 6.14 27.03
C THR A 306 0.67 6.60 28.48
N PHE A 307 -0.55 6.91 28.93
CA PHE A 307 -0.86 7.18 30.33
C PHE A 307 -1.44 5.91 30.95
N ALA A 308 -0.61 5.23 31.71
CA ALA A 308 -0.93 3.93 32.31
C ALA A 308 -1.74 4.00 33.64
N PRO A 309 -1.63 5.06 34.47
CA PRO A 309 -2.34 5.11 35.77
C PRO A 309 -3.87 5.03 35.61
N ILE A 310 -4.53 4.35 36.56
CA ILE A 310 -5.99 4.34 36.62
C ILE A 310 -6.46 5.70 37.16
N ILE A 311 -7.37 6.36 36.49
CA ILE A 311 -8.01 7.60 36.99
C ILE A 311 -9.28 7.22 37.72
N ILE A 312 -9.34 7.53 39.00
CA ILE A 312 -10.47 7.25 39.91
C ILE A 312 -11.01 8.54 40.51
N GLY A 313 -12.32 8.57 40.82
CA GLY A 313 -12.95 9.69 41.48
C GLY A 313 -14.45 9.67 41.30
N SER A 314 -15.19 9.73 42.42
CA SER A 314 -16.67 9.72 42.42
C SER A 314 -17.21 10.61 43.51
N GLY A 315 -18.48 10.96 43.47
CA GLY A 315 -19.17 11.78 44.43
C GLY A 315 -19.14 13.29 44.14
N ALA A 316 -19.34 14.14 45.15
CA ALA A 316 -19.31 15.58 44.99
C ALA A 316 -17.88 16.07 44.67
N GLY A 317 -17.71 17.04 43.82
CA GLY A 317 -16.43 17.63 43.43
C GLY A 317 -16.41 17.96 41.95
N THR A 318 -15.70 19.01 41.58
CA THR A 318 -15.48 19.39 40.17
C THR A 318 -14.25 18.65 39.64
N ARG A 319 -14.46 17.76 38.68
CA ARG A 319 -13.40 16.94 38.10
C ARG A 319 -13.39 17.08 36.60
N SER A 320 -12.21 17.11 36.00
CA SER A 320 -12.12 17.10 34.54
C SER A 320 -10.80 16.47 34.07
N VAL A 321 -10.86 15.89 32.90
CA VAL A 321 -9.69 15.51 32.08
C VAL A 321 -9.74 16.31 30.80
N ARG A 322 -8.64 16.97 30.43
CA ARG A 322 -8.54 17.79 29.24
C ARG A 322 -7.39 17.33 28.37
N VAL A 323 -7.62 17.32 27.07
CA VAL A 323 -6.59 17.06 26.04
C VAL A 323 -6.53 18.28 25.14
N GLU A 324 -5.39 18.96 25.13
CA GLU A 324 -5.14 20.17 24.37
C GLU A 324 -4.27 19.90 23.13
N ALA A 325 -3.30 18.99 23.26
CA ALA A 325 -2.37 18.67 22.16
C ALA A 325 -1.75 17.28 22.34
N GLY A 326 -1.15 16.77 21.25
CA GLY A 326 -0.49 15.48 21.18
C GLY A 326 -1.45 14.30 21.05
N THR A 327 -0.91 13.08 21.13
CA THR A 327 -1.71 11.86 21.18
C THR A 327 -1.54 11.17 22.52
N THR A 328 -2.59 11.17 23.33
CA THR A 328 -2.65 10.50 24.63
C THR A 328 -3.40 9.18 24.49
N ILE A 329 -2.82 8.09 24.98
CA ILE A 329 -3.40 6.75 25.00
C ILE A 329 -3.73 6.36 26.44
N LEU A 330 -5.01 6.17 26.76
CA LEU A 330 -5.48 5.66 28.04
C LEU A 330 -5.68 4.16 27.95
N THR A 331 -4.85 3.39 28.68
CA THR A 331 -4.90 1.91 28.65
C THR A 331 -5.66 1.31 29.83
N ALA A 332 -5.85 2.05 30.90
CA ALA A 332 -6.48 1.56 32.11
C ALA A 332 -8.02 1.65 32.09
N ALA A 333 -8.67 0.81 32.89
CA ALA A 333 -10.08 0.93 33.18
C ALA A 333 -10.32 1.95 34.29
N SER A 334 -10.56 3.19 33.92
CA SER A 334 -10.77 4.33 34.81
C SER A 334 -12.25 4.50 35.18
N SER A 335 -12.53 4.96 36.40
CA SER A 335 -13.89 5.02 36.95
C SER A 335 -14.35 6.43 37.34
N TYR A 336 -13.58 7.48 37.02
CA TYR A 336 -13.97 8.85 37.34
C TYR A 336 -15.25 9.30 36.62
N THR A 337 -16.00 10.20 37.24
CA THR A 337 -17.30 10.66 36.71
C THR A 337 -17.29 12.10 36.15
N GLY A 338 -16.17 12.81 36.25
CA GLY A 338 -16.00 14.16 35.66
C GLY A 338 -15.96 14.14 34.15
N PRO A 339 -16.21 15.27 33.46
CA PRO A 339 -16.15 15.35 32.00
C PRO A 339 -14.73 15.16 31.47
N THR A 340 -14.65 14.58 30.27
CA THR A 340 -13.46 14.55 29.46
C THR A 340 -13.65 15.48 28.26
N LEU A 341 -12.78 16.48 28.13
CA LEU A 341 -12.79 17.49 27.08
C LEU A 341 -11.59 17.27 26.15
N ILE A 342 -11.82 17.17 24.87
CA ILE A 342 -10.79 17.05 23.86
C ILE A 342 -10.87 18.27 22.99
N ASP A 343 -10.07 19.29 23.32
CA ASP A 343 -10.09 20.60 22.67
C ASP A 343 -9.06 20.67 21.53
N GLY A 344 -8.08 19.77 21.55
CA GLY A 344 -7.08 19.57 20.51
C GLY A 344 -6.38 18.23 20.66
N GLY A 345 -5.56 17.86 19.68
CA GLY A 345 -4.84 16.57 19.69
C GLY A 345 -5.76 15.35 19.61
N THR A 346 -5.26 14.21 20.07
CA THR A 346 -5.97 12.93 20.00
C THR A 346 -6.01 12.25 21.36
N LEU A 347 -7.21 11.81 21.77
CA LEU A 347 -7.39 10.88 22.90
C LEU A 347 -7.75 9.49 22.36
N SER A 348 -6.85 8.52 22.51
CA SER A 348 -7.10 7.11 22.19
C SER A 348 -7.44 6.35 23.47
N VAL A 349 -8.69 5.92 23.61
CA VAL A 349 -9.15 5.14 24.77
C VAL A 349 -9.11 3.66 24.42
N ASN A 350 -8.13 2.94 24.98
CA ASN A 350 -7.99 1.49 24.81
C ASN A 350 -8.46 0.73 26.07
N GLY A 351 -8.57 1.41 27.21
CA GLY A 351 -9.20 0.93 28.42
C GLY A 351 -10.67 1.36 28.53
N SER A 352 -11.03 1.98 29.64
CA SER A 352 -12.40 2.44 29.85
C SER A 352 -12.44 3.78 30.59
N ILE A 353 -13.31 4.68 30.10
CA ILE A 353 -13.76 5.89 30.78
C ILE A 353 -15.30 5.96 30.70
N ALA A 354 -15.96 4.81 30.88
CA ALA A 354 -17.41 4.63 30.67
C ALA A 354 -18.30 5.54 31.51
N ASN A 355 -17.79 6.07 32.63
CA ASN A 355 -18.54 6.95 33.57
C ASN A 355 -18.30 8.45 33.29
N SER A 356 -17.40 8.79 32.34
CA SER A 356 -17.09 10.18 31.99
C SER A 356 -17.86 10.59 30.76
N ALA A 357 -18.57 11.70 30.79
CA ALA A 357 -19.13 12.32 29.62
C ALA A 357 -18.01 12.94 28.79
N VAL A 358 -17.93 12.59 27.49
CA VAL A 358 -16.86 13.03 26.59
C VAL A 358 -17.39 14.09 25.65
N THR A 359 -16.65 15.20 25.50
CA THR A 359 -16.92 16.22 24.48
C THR A 359 -15.67 16.40 23.62
N VAL A 360 -15.82 16.27 22.30
CA VAL A 360 -14.75 16.44 21.32
C VAL A 360 -14.99 17.72 20.56
N ASN A 361 -14.24 18.76 20.87
CA ASN A 361 -14.34 20.07 20.23
C ASN A 361 -13.55 20.11 18.91
N ALA A 362 -13.73 21.20 18.16
CA ALA A 362 -13.00 21.42 16.92
C ALA A 362 -11.48 21.37 17.13
N GLY A 363 -10.78 20.55 16.33
CA GLY A 363 -9.35 20.27 16.49
C GLY A 363 -9.03 19.03 17.31
N GLY A 364 -9.99 18.52 18.11
CA GLY A 364 -9.84 17.29 18.88
C GLY A 364 -10.26 16.03 18.10
N THR A 365 -9.66 14.90 18.45
CA THR A 365 -10.01 13.58 17.92
C THR A 365 -10.17 12.58 19.07
N LEU A 366 -11.27 11.81 19.06
CA LEU A 366 -11.49 10.67 19.95
C LEU A 366 -11.31 9.38 19.16
N GLY A 367 -10.47 8.48 19.66
CA GLY A 367 -10.20 7.17 19.04
C GLY A 367 -10.03 6.05 20.06
N GLY A 368 -9.52 4.90 19.59
CA GLY A 368 -9.23 3.72 20.41
C GLY A 368 -10.27 2.62 20.31
N ASN A 369 -10.00 1.49 21.01
CA ASN A 369 -10.81 0.26 20.98
C ASN A 369 -11.56 0.00 22.29
N GLY A 370 -11.56 0.97 23.21
CA GLY A 370 -12.11 0.83 24.54
C GLY A 370 -13.57 1.27 24.68
N THR A 371 -13.91 1.67 25.92
CA THR A 371 -15.26 2.12 26.26
C THR A 371 -15.22 3.55 26.79
N VAL A 372 -16.08 4.41 26.26
CA VAL A 372 -16.29 5.79 26.71
C VAL A 372 -17.72 5.98 27.22
N GLY A 373 -17.96 7.02 27.99
CA GLY A 373 -19.31 7.39 28.41
C GLY A 373 -20.10 8.08 27.29
N SER A 374 -21.22 8.72 27.64
CA SER A 374 -21.98 9.52 26.66
C SER A 374 -21.08 10.54 25.99
N THR A 375 -21.12 10.56 24.65
CA THR A 375 -20.14 11.29 23.85
C THR A 375 -20.81 12.30 22.93
N MET A 376 -20.28 13.53 22.92
CA MET A 376 -20.64 14.58 21.97
C MET A 376 -19.44 14.93 21.09
N ILE A 377 -19.58 14.81 19.78
CA ILE A 377 -18.59 15.27 18.79
C ILE A 377 -19.01 16.66 18.33
N ASN A 378 -18.44 17.66 18.95
CA ASN A 378 -18.79 19.08 18.77
C ASN A 378 -17.78 19.74 17.80
N GLY A 379 -17.89 19.45 16.52
CA GLY A 379 -17.00 19.96 15.48
C GLY A 379 -15.64 19.26 15.41
N GLY A 380 -15.35 18.33 16.29
CA GLY A 380 -14.15 17.48 16.27
C GLY A 380 -14.33 16.21 15.43
N ALA A 381 -13.46 15.23 15.65
CA ALA A 381 -13.45 13.97 14.94
C ALA A 381 -13.67 12.76 15.87
N LEU A 382 -14.42 11.76 15.39
CA LEU A 382 -14.49 10.42 15.96
C LEU A 382 -13.74 9.47 15.02
N ALA A 383 -12.75 8.75 15.53
CA ALA A 383 -11.90 7.82 14.77
C ALA A 383 -11.74 6.49 15.55
N PRO A 384 -12.73 5.60 15.54
CA PRO A 384 -12.65 4.35 16.29
C PRO A 384 -11.47 3.49 15.81
N GLY A 385 -10.90 2.71 16.72
CA GLY A 385 -9.78 1.84 16.41
C GLY A 385 -8.41 2.46 16.66
N ASN A 386 -7.39 1.60 16.53
CA ASN A 386 -5.97 1.97 16.38
C ASN A 386 -5.45 1.59 14.99
N SER A 387 -6.27 1.22 14.13
CA SER A 387 -6.45 0.82 12.75
C SER A 387 -7.93 0.42 12.66
N VAL A 388 -8.35 -0.57 11.89
CA VAL A 388 -9.75 -1.02 11.94
C VAL A 388 -10.08 -1.57 13.34
N GLY A 389 -11.10 -0.99 13.98
CA GLY A 389 -11.46 -1.34 15.35
C GLY A 389 -12.86 -0.95 15.79
N LEU A 390 -13.14 -1.17 17.08
CA LEU A 390 -14.44 -0.96 17.69
C LEU A 390 -14.32 -0.07 18.92
N LEU A 391 -14.95 1.09 18.89
CA LEU A 391 -15.16 1.92 20.08
C LEU A 391 -16.58 1.70 20.63
N THR A 392 -16.70 1.56 21.96
CA THR A 392 -18.00 1.42 22.63
C THR A 392 -18.37 2.70 23.36
N VAL A 393 -19.57 3.22 23.13
CA VAL A 393 -20.16 4.35 23.85
C VAL A 393 -21.19 3.82 24.84
N ASN A 394 -20.89 3.88 26.11
CA ASN A 394 -21.84 3.55 27.20
C ASN A 394 -22.73 4.75 27.48
N GLY A 395 -23.80 4.90 26.74
CA GLY A 395 -24.72 6.04 26.77
C GLY A 395 -25.06 6.48 25.35
N SER A 396 -25.32 7.76 25.16
CA SER A 396 -25.69 8.33 23.86
C SER A 396 -24.47 8.91 23.12
N LEU A 397 -24.51 8.86 21.79
CA LEU A 397 -23.56 9.50 20.89
C LEU A 397 -24.26 10.60 20.09
N THR A 398 -23.71 11.82 20.13
CA THR A 398 -24.26 12.96 19.39
C THR A 398 -23.17 13.60 18.56
N PHE A 399 -23.42 13.77 17.28
CA PHE A 399 -22.61 14.58 16.38
C PHE A 399 -23.26 15.94 16.18
N THR A 400 -22.44 16.97 15.94
CA THR A 400 -22.90 18.24 15.33
C THR A 400 -22.63 18.21 13.82
N ALA A 401 -23.24 19.13 13.08
CA ALA A 401 -23.10 19.20 11.63
C ALA A 401 -21.63 19.47 11.16
N ALA A 402 -20.84 20.13 12.01
CA ALA A 402 -19.41 20.38 11.73
C ALA A 402 -18.49 19.21 12.09
N ALA A 403 -19.02 18.15 12.69
CA ALA A 403 -18.25 17.00 13.15
C ALA A 403 -17.86 16.04 12.00
N SER A 404 -16.80 15.28 12.23
CA SER A 404 -16.32 14.25 11.30
C SER A 404 -16.37 12.87 11.96
N TYR A 405 -16.80 11.87 11.20
CA TYR A 405 -16.66 10.47 11.54
C TYR A 405 -15.68 9.80 10.58
N MET A 406 -14.52 9.46 11.07
CA MET A 406 -13.45 8.82 10.29
C MET A 406 -13.65 7.30 10.35
N VAL A 407 -13.73 6.67 9.20
CA VAL A 407 -13.98 5.23 9.06
C VAL A 407 -12.88 4.63 8.20
N GLU A 408 -12.05 3.80 8.79
CA GLU A 408 -11.10 2.98 8.05
C GLU A 408 -11.73 1.63 7.73
N ILE A 409 -11.58 1.18 6.47
CA ILE A 409 -12.08 -0.13 6.03
C ILE A 409 -10.94 -1.07 5.67
N SER A 410 -11.14 -2.36 5.93
CA SER A 410 -10.19 -3.43 5.64
C SER A 410 -10.90 -4.69 5.14
N PRO A 411 -10.17 -5.73 4.71
CA PRO A 411 -10.78 -7.03 4.37
C PRO A 411 -11.58 -7.66 5.51
N ALA A 412 -11.17 -7.40 6.77
CA ALA A 412 -11.77 -8.01 7.95
C ALA A 412 -13.01 -7.26 8.47
N GLY A 413 -13.16 -5.97 8.11
CA GLY A 413 -14.24 -5.13 8.59
C GLY A 413 -13.99 -3.65 8.39
N ALA A 414 -14.73 -2.83 9.10
CA ALA A 414 -14.58 -1.38 9.14
C ALA A 414 -14.49 -0.90 10.57
N ASP A 415 -13.95 0.31 10.76
CA ASP A 415 -14.13 1.05 12.00
C ASP A 415 -15.60 1.14 12.34
N ARG A 416 -15.92 0.86 13.57
CA ARG A 416 -17.29 0.81 14.04
C ARG A 416 -17.42 1.45 15.43
N VAL A 417 -18.53 2.12 15.65
CA VAL A 417 -18.93 2.54 16.98
C VAL A 417 -20.20 1.79 17.42
N ASN A 418 -20.15 1.17 18.60
CA ASN A 418 -21.33 0.60 19.27
C ASN A 418 -21.81 1.58 20.35
N VAL A 419 -23.06 1.96 20.30
CA VAL A 419 -23.71 2.91 21.21
C VAL A 419 -24.81 2.17 21.98
N SER A 420 -24.75 2.15 23.32
CA SER A 420 -25.80 1.50 24.10
C SER A 420 -27.12 2.28 24.10
N GLY A 421 -27.04 3.61 24.00
CA GLY A 421 -28.17 4.53 23.90
C GLY A 421 -28.46 4.93 22.43
N THR A 422 -28.95 6.13 22.25
CA THR A 422 -29.28 6.71 20.93
C THR A 422 -28.06 7.32 20.26
N ALA A 423 -27.94 7.17 18.93
CA ALA A 423 -26.97 7.90 18.13
C ALA A 423 -27.66 8.99 17.30
N THR A 424 -27.30 10.26 17.52
CA THR A 424 -27.79 11.43 16.80
C THR A 424 -26.71 11.89 15.81
N LEU A 425 -27.01 11.92 14.52
CA LEU A 425 -26.01 12.10 13.46
C LEU A 425 -25.89 13.54 12.94
N ALA A 426 -26.95 14.30 13.01
CA ALA A 426 -27.06 15.76 12.79
C ALA A 426 -26.34 16.33 11.55
N GLY A 427 -26.21 15.56 10.47
CA GLY A 427 -25.59 16.04 9.22
C GLY A 427 -24.06 16.04 9.24
N ALA A 428 -23.38 15.36 10.17
CA ALA A 428 -21.93 15.23 10.21
C ALA A 428 -21.37 14.55 8.95
N THR A 429 -20.09 14.75 8.67
CA THR A 429 -19.41 14.15 7.53
C THR A 429 -18.78 12.80 7.88
N VAL A 430 -18.97 11.79 7.04
CA VAL A 430 -18.26 10.52 7.12
C VAL A 430 -17.06 10.56 6.16
N SER A 431 -15.85 10.36 6.67
CA SER A 431 -14.62 10.28 5.89
C SER A 431 -14.14 8.83 5.83
N VAL A 432 -14.07 8.25 4.62
CA VAL A 432 -13.74 6.85 4.41
C VAL A 432 -12.32 6.71 3.88
N SER A 433 -11.52 5.89 4.55
CA SER A 433 -10.18 5.50 4.11
C SER A 433 -10.04 3.98 4.07
N SER A 434 -9.05 3.46 3.32
CA SER A 434 -8.73 2.03 3.32
C SER A 434 -7.46 1.76 4.12
N ALA A 435 -7.51 0.79 5.01
CA ALA A 435 -6.31 0.22 5.64
C ALA A 435 -5.43 -0.50 4.60
N ALA A 436 -4.16 -0.65 4.90
CA ALA A 436 -3.26 -1.46 4.10
C ALA A 436 -3.77 -2.91 4.05
N GLY A 437 -4.12 -3.43 2.87
CA GLY A 437 -4.61 -4.81 2.73
C GLY A 437 -5.65 -5.00 1.65
N GLY A 438 -5.47 -4.89 0.54
CA GLY A 438 -5.94 -5.30 -0.76
C GLY A 438 -7.41 -5.68 -1.05
N TYR A 439 -8.35 -5.70 -0.12
CA TYR A 439 -9.73 -6.14 -0.36
C TYR A 439 -10.76 -5.22 0.30
N VAL A 440 -11.91 -4.99 -0.35
CA VAL A 440 -13.04 -4.26 0.23
C VAL A 440 -14.34 -5.04 0.04
N ALA A 441 -15.19 -5.05 1.08
CA ALA A 441 -16.53 -5.60 1.00
C ALA A 441 -17.52 -4.58 0.43
N LYS A 442 -18.66 -5.05 -0.02
CA LYS A 442 -19.71 -4.21 -0.59
C LYS A 442 -20.42 -3.36 0.46
N GLN A 443 -20.52 -3.85 1.70
CA GLN A 443 -21.20 -3.18 2.79
C GLN A 443 -20.49 -3.40 4.12
N TYR A 444 -20.44 -2.37 4.94
CA TYR A 444 -19.89 -2.37 6.29
C TYR A 444 -20.87 -1.71 7.26
N THR A 445 -21.08 -2.30 8.44
CA THR A 445 -21.75 -1.60 9.53
C THR A 445 -20.77 -0.69 10.23
N ILE A 446 -21.00 0.62 10.22
CA ILE A 446 -20.13 1.64 10.81
C ILE A 446 -20.67 2.20 12.14
N VAL A 447 -21.97 2.23 12.34
CA VAL A 447 -22.62 2.58 13.61
C VAL A 447 -23.65 1.52 13.95
N ASN A 448 -23.68 1.11 15.22
CA ASN A 448 -24.76 0.33 15.78
C ASN A 448 -25.22 0.99 17.10
N ALA A 449 -26.50 1.36 17.21
CA ALA A 449 -27.08 2.04 18.36
C ALA A 449 -28.27 1.28 18.93
N GLY A 450 -28.14 0.79 20.17
CA GLY A 450 -29.20 0.04 20.85
C GLY A 450 -30.48 0.84 21.10
N GLY A 451 -30.35 2.14 21.30
CA GLY A 451 -31.45 3.09 21.47
C GLY A 451 -31.98 3.70 20.16
N GLY A 452 -31.43 3.28 19.01
CA GLY A 452 -31.82 3.73 17.69
C GLY A 452 -30.97 4.88 17.13
N ILE A 453 -31.14 5.11 15.82
CA ILE A 453 -30.48 6.17 15.04
C ILE A 453 -31.46 7.34 14.88
N THR A 454 -30.98 8.57 15.08
CA THR A 454 -31.73 9.80 14.86
C THR A 454 -31.01 10.70 13.86
N GLY A 455 -31.71 11.10 12.79
CA GLY A 455 -31.14 11.89 11.70
C GLY A 455 -30.23 11.07 10.77
N THR A 456 -29.50 11.76 9.89
CA THR A 456 -28.57 11.16 8.92
C THR A 456 -27.25 11.90 8.95
N PHE A 457 -26.20 11.26 8.46
CA PHE A 457 -24.96 11.96 8.06
C PHE A 457 -25.24 12.85 6.84
N GLY A 458 -24.53 13.96 6.71
CA GLY A 458 -24.73 14.92 5.61
C GLY A 458 -24.00 14.55 4.33
N SER A 459 -22.82 13.96 4.45
CA SER A 459 -21.98 13.61 3.30
C SER A 459 -21.04 12.44 3.60
N VAL A 460 -20.61 11.78 2.54
CA VAL A 460 -19.51 10.79 2.57
C VAL A 460 -18.39 11.28 1.67
N VAL A 461 -17.18 11.30 2.20
CA VAL A 461 -15.96 11.68 1.49
C VAL A 461 -15.00 10.50 1.47
N ASN A 462 -14.50 10.12 0.28
CA ASN A 462 -13.47 9.11 0.13
C ASN A 462 -12.09 9.78 0.20
N SER A 463 -11.31 9.49 1.22
CA SER A 463 -9.96 10.05 1.42
C SER A 463 -8.82 9.11 1.04
N GLY A 464 -9.10 7.80 0.82
CA GLY A 464 -8.07 6.81 0.50
C GLY A 464 -8.54 5.66 -0.39
N LEU A 465 -9.79 5.68 -0.86
CA LEU A 465 -10.29 4.67 -1.79
C LEU A 465 -9.94 5.01 -3.24
N PRO A 466 -9.58 4.03 -4.08
CA PRO A 466 -9.43 4.22 -5.52
C PRO A 466 -10.69 4.80 -6.16
N SER A 467 -10.52 5.62 -7.21
CA SER A 467 -11.58 6.42 -7.84
C SER A 467 -12.74 5.62 -8.43
N GLY A 468 -12.55 4.33 -8.69
CA GLY A 468 -13.60 3.41 -9.14
C GLY A 468 -14.58 3.02 -8.05
N PHE A 469 -14.27 3.22 -6.76
CA PHE A 469 -15.24 3.01 -5.70
C PHE A 469 -16.04 4.28 -5.42
N LYS A 470 -17.35 4.11 -5.33
CA LYS A 470 -18.30 5.13 -4.88
C LYS A 470 -18.90 4.66 -3.58
N SER A 471 -18.83 5.52 -2.55
CA SER A 471 -19.43 5.25 -1.25
C SER A 471 -20.76 5.99 -1.08
N SER A 472 -21.67 5.34 -0.41
CA SER A 472 -22.97 5.88 0.02
C SER A 472 -23.31 5.32 1.39
N LEU A 473 -24.31 5.89 2.04
CA LEU A 473 -24.78 5.42 3.34
C LEU A 473 -26.20 4.92 3.23
N SER A 474 -26.49 3.81 3.93
CA SER A 474 -27.83 3.33 4.15
C SER A 474 -28.10 3.15 5.65
N TYR A 475 -29.35 3.12 6.04
CA TYR A 475 -29.81 3.20 7.42
C TYR A 475 -30.90 2.20 7.70
N ASP A 476 -30.87 1.59 8.87
CA ASP A 476 -32.04 1.00 9.47
C ASP A 476 -32.32 1.65 10.86
N ALA A 477 -33.22 1.09 11.63
CA ALA A 477 -33.60 1.68 12.92
C ALA A 477 -32.42 1.80 13.91
N ASN A 478 -31.43 0.91 13.81
CA ASN A 478 -30.33 0.77 14.77
C ASN A 478 -28.95 0.87 14.15
N ASN A 479 -28.85 0.85 12.83
CA ASN A 479 -27.54 0.77 12.16
C ASN A 479 -27.37 1.84 11.08
N VAL A 480 -26.12 2.24 10.90
CA VAL A 480 -25.66 2.95 9.71
C VAL A 480 -24.69 2.03 8.97
N TYR A 481 -24.93 1.87 7.69
CA TYR A 481 -24.10 1.09 6.79
C TYR A 481 -23.36 1.98 5.82
N LEU A 482 -22.10 1.67 5.60
CA LEU A 482 -21.31 2.18 4.49
C LEU A 482 -21.44 1.20 3.33
N ASP A 483 -22.05 1.63 2.24
CA ASP A 483 -22.21 0.86 1.02
C ASP A 483 -21.19 1.31 -0.02
N LEU A 484 -20.51 0.36 -0.63
CA LEU A 484 -19.57 0.59 -1.71
C LEU A 484 -20.15 0.08 -3.03
N ALA A 485 -20.01 0.88 -4.09
CA ALA A 485 -20.28 0.49 -5.45
C ALA A 485 -19.02 0.62 -6.29
N LEU A 486 -18.75 -0.37 -7.14
CA LEU A 486 -17.67 -0.29 -8.12
C LEU A 486 -18.22 0.28 -9.43
N ALA A 487 -17.70 1.42 -9.84
CA ALA A 487 -18.09 2.12 -11.05
C ALA A 487 -16.91 2.84 -11.67
N TYR A 488 -16.57 2.49 -12.89
CA TYR A 488 -15.48 3.10 -13.62
C TYR A 488 -15.92 4.35 -14.37
N ALA A 489 -15.08 5.38 -14.37
CA ALA A 489 -15.32 6.59 -15.14
C ALA A 489 -14.80 6.44 -16.57
N ALA A 490 -15.69 6.58 -17.52
CA ALA A 490 -15.32 6.62 -18.94
C ALA A 490 -14.60 7.94 -19.27
N PRO A 491 -13.69 7.95 -20.28
CA PRO A 491 -13.11 9.18 -20.79
C PRO A 491 -14.19 10.16 -21.26
N SER A 492 -14.06 11.43 -20.91
CA SER A 492 -15.12 12.47 -21.05
C SER A 492 -15.65 12.68 -22.46
N ASN A 493 -14.90 12.31 -23.52
CA ASN A 493 -15.24 12.59 -24.90
C ASN A 493 -15.42 11.37 -25.80
N ALA A 494 -15.20 10.14 -25.32
CA ALA A 494 -15.17 8.94 -26.17
C ALA A 494 -15.94 7.73 -25.62
N GLY A 495 -16.31 7.74 -24.33
CA GLY A 495 -16.84 6.54 -23.67
C GLY A 495 -15.76 5.45 -23.51
N PHE A 496 -16.18 4.28 -23.04
CA PHE A 496 -15.34 3.07 -23.05
C PHE A 496 -15.47 2.36 -24.39
N THR A 497 -14.38 1.75 -24.84
CA THR A 497 -14.40 0.79 -25.95
C THR A 497 -15.17 -0.48 -25.53
N ILE A 498 -15.55 -1.31 -26.49
CA ILE A 498 -16.23 -2.58 -26.20
C ILE A 498 -15.39 -3.47 -25.28
N ASN A 499 -14.07 -3.59 -25.54
CA ASN A 499 -13.18 -4.41 -24.70
C ASN A 499 -13.08 -3.86 -23.28
N GLN A 500 -12.93 -2.53 -23.10
CA GLN A 500 -12.93 -1.90 -21.79
C GLN A 500 -14.24 -2.11 -21.04
N THR A 501 -15.37 -1.97 -21.74
CA THR A 501 -16.72 -2.21 -21.18
C THR A 501 -16.88 -3.66 -20.70
N ASN A 502 -16.42 -4.61 -21.50
CA ASN A 502 -16.49 -6.03 -21.15
C ASN A 502 -15.71 -6.35 -19.87
N VAL A 503 -14.47 -5.83 -19.74
CA VAL A 503 -13.65 -6.00 -18.55
C VAL A 503 -14.30 -5.30 -17.34
N ALA A 504 -14.73 -4.04 -17.50
CA ALA A 504 -15.37 -3.26 -16.45
C ALA A 504 -16.62 -3.96 -15.90
N ASN A 505 -17.51 -4.43 -16.81
CA ASN A 505 -18.73 -5.14 -16.43
C ASN A 505 -18.44 -6.47 -15.72
N ALA A 506 -17.43 -7.21 -16.15
CA ALA A 506 -17.02 -8.46 -15.48
C ALA A 506 -16.58 -8.19 -14.05
N LEU A 507 -15.80 -7.13 -13.80
CA LEU A 507 -15.35 -6.74 -12.46
C LEU A 507 -16.50 -6.23 -11.60
N VAL A 508 -17.38 -5.39 -12.12
CA VAL A 508 -18.58 -4.90 -11.43
C VAL A 508 -19.52 -6.06 -11.05
N ASN A 509 -19.75 -6.99 -11.97
CA ASN A 509 -20.55 -8.18 -11.71
C ASN A 509 -19.92 -9.08 -10.65
N ALA A 510 -18.60 -9.27 -10.69
CA ALA A 510 -17.87 -10.03 -9.67
C ALA A 510 -17.99 -9.35 -8.29
N PHE A 511 -17.79 -8.04 -8.21
CA PHE A 511 -17.98 -7.27 -6.98
C PHE A 511 -19.37 -7.45 -6.40
N ASN A 512 -20.40 -7.33 -7.26
CA ASN A 512 -21.79 -7.45 -6.83
C ASN A 512 -22.17 -8.88 -6.40
N SER A 513 -21.65 -9.91 -7.06
CA SER A 513 -21.99 -11.30 -6.78
C SER A 513 -21.23 -11.90 -5.59
N HIS A 514 -19.98 -11.49 -5.39
CA HIS A 514 -19.13 -11.98 -4.28
C HIS A 514 -19.23 -11.10 -3.02
N GLY A 515 -19.86 -9.93 -3.12
CA GLY A 515 -19.98 -9.00 -2.00
C GLY A 515 -18.70 -8.27 -1.65
N GLY A 516 -17.71 -8.27 -2.55
CA GLY A 516 -16.43 -7.59 -2.37
C GLY A 516 -15.42 -7.88 -3.47
N ILE A 517 -14.29 -7.14 -3.50
CA ILE A 517 -13.25 -7.26 -4.52
C ILE A 517 -11.91 -6.74 -3.97
N PRO A 518 -10.75 -7.25 -4.44
CA PRO A 518 -9.47 -6.63 -4.17
C PRO A 518 -9.42 -5.16 -4.61
N LEU A 519 -8.84 -4.33 -3.74
CA LEU A 519 -8.82 -2.87 -3.89
C LEU A 519 -8.17 -2.40 -5.21
N VAL A 520 -7.18 -3.14 -5.68
CA VAL A 520 -6.43 -2.86 -6.91
C VAL A 520 -7.32 -2.71 -8.15
N TYR A 521 -8.44 -3.44 -8.19
CA TYR A 521 -9.37 -3.36 -9.32
C TYR A 521 -10.13 -2.03 -9.37
N GLY A 522 -10.33 -1.38 -8.22
CA GLY A 522 -10.96 -0.05 -8.18
C GLY A 522 -10.08 1.09 -8.70
N GLY A 523 -8.78 0.85 -8.86
CA GLY A 523 -7.82 1.81 -9.42
C GLY A 523 -7.71 1.79 -10.94
N LEU A 524 -8.45 0.91 -11.64
CA LEU A 524 -8.34 0.78 -13.09
C LEU A 524 -8.89 2.01 -13.82
N THR A 525 -8.04 2.58 -14.66
CA THR A 525 -8.39 3.59 -15.65
C THR A 525 -8.71 2.94 -16.99
N ALA A 526 -9.17 3.69 -17.98
CA ALA A 526 -9.42 3.17 -19.33
C ALA A 526 -8.18 2.46 -19.94
N PRO A 527 -6.94 3.01 -19.88
CA PRO A 527 -5.74 2.26 -20.26
C PRO A 527 -5.50 1.02 -19.41
N GLY A 528 -5.78 1.08 -18.11
CA GLY A 528 -5.67 -0.08 -17.21
C GLY A 528 -6.63 -1.21 -17.59
N LEU A 529 -7.90 -0.89 -17.95
CA LEU A 529 -8.87 -1.85 -18.46
C LEU A 529 -8.39 -2.50 -19.77
N THR A 530 -7.75 -1.73 -20.67
CA THR A 530 -7.13 -2.27 -21.89
C THR A 530 -6.00 -3.23 -21.55
N GLN A 531 -5.08 -2.87 -20.67
CA GLN A 531 -3.99 -3.76 -20.26
C GLN A 531 -4.53 -5.03 -19.58
N ALA A 532 -5.58 -4.91 -18.76
CA ALA A 532 -6.19 -6.04 -18.07
C ALA A 532 -6.93 -7.01 -19.01
N SER A 533 -7.31 -6.58 -20.22
CA SER A 533 -8.12 -7.38 -21.15
C SER A 533 -7.43 -8.63 -21.70
N GLY A 534 -6.10 -8.68 -21.74
CA GLY A 534 -5.35 -9.84 -22.24
C GLY A 534 -5.48 -10.04 -23.76
N GLU A 535 -5.55 -8.98 -24.54
CA GLU A 535 -5.79 -8.99 -25.98
C GLU A 535 -4.78 -9.85 -26.78
N ILE A 536 -3.57 -10.11 -26.26
CA ILE A 536 -2.55 -10.95 -26.91
C ILE A 536 -3.08 -12.34 -27.30
N ALA A 537 -4.03 -12.88 -26.55
CA ALA A 537 -4.64 -14.18 -26.83
C ALA A 537 -5.35 -14.22 -28.18
N THR A 538 -5.83 -13.08 -28.67
CA THR A 538 -6.59 -12.97 -29.93
C THR A 538 -5.69 -13.10 -31.16
N ALA A 539 -4.38 -12.83 -31.05
CA ALA A 539 -3.40 -12.91 -32.14
C ALA A 539 -2.91 -14.34 -32.44
N VAL A 540 -3.16 -15.29 -31.54
CA VAL A 540 -2.70 -16.69 -31.68
C VAL A 540 -3.34 -17.36 -32.89
N ARG A 541 -4.69 -17.33 -33.00
CA ARG A 541 -5.43 -17.99 -34.08
C ARG A 541 -5.03 -17.50 -35.47
N PRO A 542 -5.06 -16.20 -35.80
CA PRO A 542 -4.73 -15.73 -37.15
C PRO A 542 -3.29 -16.09 -37.53
N THR A 543 -2.37 -16.10 -36.56
CA THR A 543 -0.97 -16.51 -36.80
C THR A 543 -0.88 -18.01 -37.22
N MET A 544 -1.61 -18.90 -36.52
CA MET A 544 -1.66 -20.32 -36.83
C MET A 544 -2.32 -20.59 -38.17
N VAL A 545 -3.46 -19.94 -38.47
CA VAL A 545 -4.17 -20.08 -39.77
C VAL A 545 -3.26 -19.68 -40.90
N ARG A 546 -2.53 -18.57 -40.77
CA ARG A 546 -1.60 -18.09 -41.76
C ARG A 546 -0.44 -19.08 -41.99
N ALA A 547 0.16 -19.58 -40.91
CA ALA A 547 1.28 -20.52 -41.01
C ALA A 547 0.87 -21.79 -41.76
N LEU A 548 -0.32 -22.33 -41.50
CA LEU A 548 -0.82 -23.51 -42.15
C LEU A 548 -1.25 -23.22 -43.58
N THR A 549 -1.77 -22.04 -43.89
CA THR A 549 -2.12 -21.61 -45.25
C THR A 549 -0.87 -21.50 -46.12
N GLN A 550 0.22 -20.92 -45.59
CA GLN A 550 1.50 -20.82 -46.35
C GLN A 550 2.08 -22.20 -46.67
N PHE A 551 2.02 -23.16 -45.74
CA PHE A 551 2.47 -24.52 -45.98
C PHE A 551 1.58 -25.24 -47.01
N THR A 552 0.24 -25.12 -46.88
CA THR A 552 -0.71 -25.72 -47.83
C THR A 552 -0.51 -25.15 -49.24
N THR A 553 -0.28 -23.83 -49.35
CA THR A 553 0.01 -23.16 -50.63
C THR A 553 1.35 -23.62 -51.20
N ALA A 554 2.39 -23.79 -50.36
CA ALA A 554 3.69 -24.30 -50.80
C ALA A 554 3.55 -25.69 -51.44
N MET A 555 2.77 -26.60 -50.86
CA MET A 555 2.51 -27.94 -51.42
C MET A 555 1.76 -27.86 -52.76
N THR A 556 0.73 -27.02 -52.86
CA THR A 556 -0.09 -26.91 -54.08
C THR A 556 0.64 -26.20 -55.23
N ASP A 557 1.52 -25.25 -54.94
CA ASP A 557 2.35 -24.56 -55.95
C ASP A 557 3.42 -25.46 -56.55
N VAL A 558 4.06 -26.28 -55.70
CA VAL A 558 5.01 -27.30 -56.19
C VAL A 558 4.30 -28.26 -57.14
N ALA A 559 3.06 -28.69 -56.85
CA ALA A 559 2.25 -29.52 -57.73
C ALA A 559 1.83 -28.80 -59.02
N ALA A 560 1.79 -27.47 -59.02
CA ALA A 560 1.44 -26.66 -60.21
C ALA A 560 2.64 -26.40 -61.12
N ALA A 561 3.86 -26.41 -60.64
CA ALA A 561 5.10 -26.05 -61.33
C ALA A 561 5.47 -26.98 -62.50
N ASP A 562 4.95 -28.17 -62.56
CA ASP A 562 5.41 -29.24 -63.48
C ASP A 562 4.76 -29.26 -64.88
N ARG A 563 3.75 -28.41 -65.11
CA ARG A 563 3.03 -28.41 -66.41
C ARG A 563 3.81 -27.86 -67.56
N SER A 564 4.69 -26.94 -67.36
CA SER A 564 5.42 -26.24 -68.43
C SER A 564 6.42 -27.15 -69.15
N ARG A 565 6.85 -28.19 -68.50
CA ARG A 565 7.90 -29.07 -69.01
C ARG A 565 7.42 -30.17 -69.99
N ASP A 566 6.26 -30.77 -69.69
CA ASP A 566 5.71 -31.83 -70.56
C ASP A 566 5.12 -31.25 -71.86
N GLN A 567 4.65 -30.03 -71.89
CA GLN A 567 4.15 -29.43 -73.11
C GLN A 567 5.25 -28.83 -73.97
N THR A 568 6.37 -28.36 -73.42
CA THR A 568 7.50 -27.85 -74.19
C THR A 568 8.22 -29.00 -74.84
N THR A 569 8.40 -30.13 -74.18
CA THR A 569 8.92 -31.36 -74.82
C THR A 569 7.99 -31.96 -75.87
N ALA A 570 6.67 -31.86 -75.61
CA ALA A 570 5.70 -32.32 -76.66
C ALA A 570 5.64 -31.38 -77.91
N ARG A 571 5.75 -30.03 -77.67
CA ARG A 571 5.91 -29.07 -78.78
C ARG A 571 7.22 -29.19 -79.50
N ASP A 572 8.36 -29.28 -78.79
CA ASP A 572 9.68 -29.49 -79.42
C ASP A 572 9.74 -30.79 -80.24
N LEU A 573 9.02 -31.84 -79.80
CA LEU A 573 8.88 -33.05 -80.56
C LEU A 573 7.87 -32.91 -81.74
N ALA A 574 6.82 -32.13 -81.61
CA ALA A 574 5.93 -31.83 -82.72
C ALA A 574 6.56 -30.94 -83.74
N ASP A 575 7.31 -29.91 -83.35
CA ASP A 575 8.03 -29.01 -84.20
C ASP A 575 9.20 -29.79 -84.98
N ALA A 576 9.83 -30.71 -84.23
CA ALA A 576 10.81 -31.61 -84.89
C ALA A 576 10.16 -32.60 -85.89
N ALA A 577 8.94 -33.05 -85.58
CA ALA A 577 8.17 -33.94 -86.50
C ALA A 577 7.71 -33.15 -87.70
N ASP A 578 7.26 -31.89 -87.52
CA ASP A 578 6.85 -31.03 -88.65
C ASP A 578 8.06 -30.57 -89.51
N LEU A 579 9.23 -30.37 -88.94
CA LEU A 579 10.45 -30.16 -89.64
C LEU A 579 10.87 -31.40 -90.44
N ALA A 580 10.69 -32.59 -89.87
CA ALA A 580 10.95 -33.87 -90.56
C ALA A 580 9.99 -34.06 -91.69
N ASN A 581 8.68 -33.75 -91.57
CA ASN A 581 7.67 -33.75 -92.55
C ASN A 581 7.91 -32.69 -93.67
N ALA A 582 8.39 -31.54 -93.40
CA ALA A 582 8.77 -30.48 -94.27
C ALA A 582 9.96 -30.90 -95.21
N TYR A 583 10.90 -31.63 -94.64
CA TYR A 583 12.00 -32.18 -95.44
C TYR A 583 11.57 -33.39 -96.29
N ALA A 584 10.54 -34.10 -95.92
CA ALA A 584 9.98 -35.22 -96.71
C ALA A 584 9.11 -34.77 -97.92
N SER A 585 8.74 -33.49 -98.01
CA SER A 585 7.86 -32.93 -99.05
C SER A 585 8.60 -32.25 -100.25
N VAL A 586 9.87 -32.51 -100.47
CA VAL A 586 10.55 -32.05 -101.69
C VAL A 586 10.20 -33.00 -102.81
N PRO A 587 9.55 -32.58 -103.94
CA PRO A 587 9.16 -33.44 -105.02
C PRO A 587 10.39 -33.78 -105.91
N LEU A 588 10.87 -35.01 -105.87
CA LEU A 588 11.76 -35.57 -106.93
C LEU A 588 10.90 -35.91 -108.10
N ARG A 589 11.10 -35.16 -109.22
CA ARG A 589 10.58 -35.46 -110.58
C ARG A 589 11.38 -36.63 -111.21
N GLY A 590 10.71 -37.69 -111.51
CA GLY A 590 11.31 -38.65 -112.39
C GLY A 590 10.82 -40.07 -112.12
N THR A 591 9.83 -40.47 -112.98
CA THR A 591 9.47 -41.77 -113.46
C THR A 591 9.93 -43.11 -112.92
N VAL A 592 8.99 -44.00 -112.87
CA VAL A 592 8.96 -45.45 -112.92
C VAL A 592 8.93 -46.17 -111.56
N GLY A 593 7.87 -46.97 -111.50
CA GLY A 593 7.92 -48.29 -111.03
C GLY A 593 6.97 -48.68 -109.92
N GLU A 594 5.94 -49.30 -110.25
CA GLU A 594 5.05 -50.15 -109.45
C GLU A 594 5.81 -51.10 -108.53
N ALA A 595 5.16 -51.50 -107.52
CA ALA A 595 5.47 -52.56 -106.57
C ALA A 595 6.51 -52.20 -105.47
N PHE A 596 5.93 -51.90 -104.39
CA PHE A 596 6.14 -52.57 -103.10
C PHE A 596 5.16 -51.99 -102.08
N GLY A 597 4.27 -52.81 -101.63
CA GLY A 597 3.30 -52.50 -100.66
C GLY A 597 4.04 -52.12 -99.32
N LEU A 598 4.19 -50.81 -99.06
CA LEU A 598 4.60 -50.36 -97.78
C LEU A 598 3.35 -50.25 -96.83
N LYS A 599 3.33 -51.28 -95.98
CA LYS A 599 2.47 -51.18 -94.79
C LYS A 599 2.62 -49.82 -94.13
N ALA A 600 1.53 -49.13 -93.91
CA ALA A 600 1.50 -47.95 -93.12
C ALA A 600 2.18 -48.25 -91.80
N GLN A 601 3.35 -47.62 -91.64
CA GLN A 601 4.08 -47.70 -90.37
C GLN A 601 3.23 -47.01 -89.28
N ALA A 602 2.78 -47.77 -88.30
CA ALA A 602 2.03 -47.29 -87.18
C ALA A 602 2.77 -46.11 -86.56
N ALA A 603 2.03 -45.05 -86.28
CA ALA A 603 2.57 -43.92 -85.57
C ALA A 603 3.38 -44.39 -84.37
N PRO A 604 4.57 -43.80 -84.04
CA PRO A 604 5.36 -44.24 -82.94
C PRO A 604 4.50 -44.24 -81.70
N HIS A 605 4.41 -45.37 -81.05
CA HIS A 605 3.75 -45.50 -79.79
C HIS A 605 4.44 -44.56 -78.84
N ALA A 606 3.66 -43.66 -78.19
CA ALA A 606 4.21 -42.88 -77.09
C ALA A 606 4.92 -43.83 -76.13
N PRO A 607 6.11 -43.51 -75.66
CA PRO A 607 6.83 -44.38 -74.70
C PRO A 607 5.89 -44.65 -73.48
N PRO A 608 5.92 -45.90 -72.96
CA PRO A 608 5.09 -46.26 -71.81
C PRO A 608 5.36 -45.29 -70.67
N PHE A 609 4.31 -44.91 -69.94
CA PHE A 609 4.40 -44.03 -68.75
C PHE A 609 5.36 -44.70 -67.78
N GLU A 610 6.43 -43.98 -67.40
CA GLU A 610 7.33 -44.33 -66.27
C GLU A 610 6.92 -43.51 -65.08
N ALA A 611 6.54 -44.19 -63.98
CA ALA A 611 6.30 -43.55 -62.75
C ALA A 611 7.57 -42.87 -62.22
N ARG A 612 7.53 -41.57 -61.94
CA ARG A 612 8.68 -40.77 -61.49
C ARG A 612 8.47 -40.17 -60.17
N TRP A 613 9.55 -40.08 -59.40
CA TRP A 613 9.57 -39.37 -58.11
C TRP A 613 10.14 -37.96 -58.28
N ARG A 614 9.66 -37.03 -57.49
CA ARG A 614 10.25 -35.72 -57.29
C ARG A 614 10.41 -35.46 -55.79
N THR A 615 11.59 -35.05 -55.35
CA THR A 615 11.75 -34.49 -54.04
C THR A 615 11.90 -32.98 -54.13
N TRP A 616 11.49 -32.29 -53.07
CA TRP A 616 11.63 -30.85 -53.06
C TRP A 616 11.87 -30.38 -51.62
N ALA A 617 12.55 -29.23 -51.49
CA ALA A 617 12.73 -28.49 -50.26
C ALA A 617 12.35 -27.01 -50.48
N ALA A 618 11.72 -26.40 -49.49
CA ALA A 618 11.28 -25.03 -49.56
C ALA A 618 11.65 -24.28 -48.28
N GLY A 619 12.14 -23.04 -48.43
CA GLY A 619 12.19 -22.07 -47.35
C GLY A 619 11.08 -21.03 -47.55
N PHE A 620 10.37 -20.66 -46.52
CA PHE A 620 9.31 -19.66 -46.59
C PHE A 620 9.35 -18.74 -45.40
N GLY A 621 8.91 -17.49 -45.57
CA GLY A 621 8.81 -16.50 -44.50
C GLY A 621 7.97 -15.30 -44.91
N GLY A 622 7.47 -14.59 -43.91
CA GLY A 622 6.67 -13.40 -44.21
C GLY A 622 6.22 -12.66 -42.97
N GLY A 623 5.65 -11.49 -43.18
CA GLY A 623 5.06 -10.63 -42.15
C GLY A 623 3.64 -10.19 -42.51
N GLN A 624 2.82 -9.95 -41.51
CA GLN A 624 1.47 -9.42 -41.63
C GLN A 624 1.24 -8.36 -40.60
N THR A 625 0.52 -7.32 -40.98
CA THR A 625 -0.04 -6.32 -40.09
C THR A 625 -1.55 -6.26 -40.30
N THR A 626 -2.30 -6.30 -39.22
CA THR A 626 -3.76 -6.08 -39.23
C THR A 626 -4.05 -4.92 -38.30
N ASP A 627 -4.67 -3.88 -38.84
CA ASP A 627 -4.97 -2.65 -38.06
C ASP A 627 -6.05 -2.93 -37.02
N GLY A 628 -5.93 -2.30 -35.85
CA GLY A 628 -6.90 -2.35 -34.78
C GLY A 628 -8.19 -1.58 -35.12
N ASN A 629 -9.21 -1.81 -34.32
CA ASN A 629 -10.50 -1.14 -34.42
C ASN A 629 -10.76 -0.31 -33.15
N ALA A 630 -10.65 1.01 -33.24
CA ALA A 630 -10.75 1.91 -32.09
C ALA A 630 -12.09 1.81 -31.32
N PRO A 631 -13.29 1.77 -31.92
CA PRO A 631 -14.56 1.53 -31.23
C PRO A 631 -14.61 0.21 -30.46
N VAL A 632 -14.03 -0.85 -30.99
CA VAL A 632 -13.93 -2.16 -30.34
C VAL A 632 -12.91 -2.10 -29.22
N GLY A 633 -11.88 -1.28 -29.37
CA GLY A 633 -10.73 -1.20 -28.47
C GLY A 633 -9.69 -2.29 -28.76
N SER A 634 -9.65 -2.79 -29.99
CA SER A 634 -8.60 -3.70 -30.42
C SER A 634 -7.39 -2.92 -30.95
N SER A 635 -6.20 -3.41 -30.61
CA SER A 635 -4.91 -2.84 -31.00
C SER A 635 -4.42 -3.45 -32.31
N THR A 636 -3.54 -2.75 -33.04
CA THR A 636 -2.88 -3.28 -34.22
C THR A 636 -2.07 -4.54 -33.86
N ALA A 637 -2.33 -5.62 -34.62
CA ALA A 637 -1.63 -6.89 -34.46
C ALA A 637 -0.62 -7.08 -35.60
N THR A 638 0.59 -7.48 -35.27
CA THR A 638 1.64 -7.84 -36.22
C THR A 638 2.09 -9.28 -36.02
N SER A 639 2.38 -9.98 -37.08
CA SER A 639 2.97 -11.31 -37.02
C SER A 639 4.08 -11.51 -38.05
N ARG A 640 5.05 -12.32 -37.68
CA ARG A 640 6.12 -12.77 -38.58
C ARG A 640 6.24 -14.28 -38.50
N MET A 641 6.63 -14.90 -39.56
CA MET A 641 6.85 -16.34 -39.64
C MET A 641 8.05 -16.67 -40.50
N PHE A 642 8.70 -17.75 -40.19
CA PHE A 642 9.69 -18.39 -41.05
C PHE A 642 9.64 -19.90 -40.86
N GLY A 643 9.94 -20.64 -41.91
CA GLY A 643 9.96 -22.10 -41.84
C GLY A 643 10.65 -22.70 -43.04
N ALA A 644 10.92 -23.98 -42.92
CA ALA A 644 11.39 -24.82 -43.99
C ALA A 644 10.48 -26.03 -44.14
N ALA A 645 10.26 -26.44 -45.37
CA ALA A 645 9.51 -27.64 -45.72
C ALA A 645 10.31 -28.56 -46.60
N ALA A 646 10.06 -29.84 -46.53
CA ALA A 646 10.57 -30.86 -47.47
C ALA A 646 9.44 -31.83 -47.79
N GLY A 647 9.39 -32.27 -49.04
CA GLY A 647 8.37 -33.18 -49.49
C GLY A 647 8.80 -34.06 -50.65
N ALA A 648 7.98 -35.03 -50.95
CA ALA A 648 8.14 -35.88 -52.11
C ALA A 648 6.77 -36.10 -52.76
N ASP A 649 6.76 -36.16 -54.04
CA ASP A 649 5.58 -36.54 -54.83
C ASP A 649 5.93 -37.57 -55.88
N HIS A 650 4.92 -38.30 -56.27
CA HIS A 650 4.96 -39.39 -57.19
C HIS A 650 3.86 -39.25 -58.25
N TRP A 651 4.25 -39.45 -59.50
CA TRP A 651 3.29 -39.49 -60.59
C TRP A 651 2.62 -40.87 -60.66
N LEU A 652 1.37 -40.94 -60.27
CA LEU A 652 0.54 -42.15 -60.29
C LEU A 652 0.06 -42.51 -61.76
N SER A 653 -0.07 -41.48 -62.58
CA SER A 653 -0.41 -41.56 -64.01
C SER A 653 0.09 -40.31 -64.71
N PRO A 654 0.05 -40.25 -66.04
CA PRO A 654 0.41 -39.05 -66.83
C PRO A 654 -0.42 -37.79 -66.36
N ALA A 655 -1.58 -38.02 -65.77
CA ALA A 655 -2.55 -37.00 -65.41
C ALA A 655 -2.65 -36.80 -63.87
N THR A 656 -2.04 -37.64 -63.04
CA THR A 656 -2.24 -37.62 -61.54
C THR A 656 -0.89 -37.65 -60.85
N VAL A 657 -0.69 -36.65 -59.99
CA VAL A 657 0.41 -36.56 -59.05
C VAL A 657 -0.13 -36.55 -57.62
N ALA A 658 0.47 -37.29 -56.70
CA ALA A 658 0.18 -37.28 -55.30
C ALA A 658 1.49 -37.12 -54.51
N GLY A 659 1.43 -36.39 -53.42
CA GLY A 659 2.64 -36.12 -52.59
C GLY A 659 2.31 -35.83 -51.15
N PHE A 660 3.37 -35.83 -50.38
CA PHE A 660 3.33 -35.45 -48.94
C PHE A 660 4.48 -34.49 -48.64
N ALA A 661 4.33 -33.76 -47.51
CA ALA A 661 5.36 -32.85 -47.06
C ALA A 661 5.33 -32.70 -45.52
N LEU A 662 6.50 -32.37 -44.99
CA LEU A 662 6.72 -32.01 -43.61
C LEU A 662 7.32 -30.59 -43.57
N ALA A 663 6.96 -29.82 -42.56
CA ALA A 663 7.53 -28.49 -42.33
C ALA A 663 7.80 -28.25 -40.86
N GLY A 664 8.82 -27.46 -40.58
CA GLY A 664 9.13 -26.92 -39.26
C GLY A 664 9.45 -25.45 -39.36
N GLY A 665 9.14 -24.71 -38.32
CA GLY A 665 9.42 -23.27 -38.29
C GLY A 665 8.95 -22.61 -37.00
N ALA A 666 9.01 -21.29 -37.00
CA ALA A 666 8.56 -20.49 -35.88
C ALA A 666 7.76 -19.27 -36.35
N THR A 667 6.90 -18.81 -35.46
CA THR A 667 6.16 -17.56 -35.61
C THR A 667 6.38 -16.66 -34.42
N SER A 668 6.36 -15.36 -34.64
CA SER A 668 6.29 -14.35 -33.58
C SER A 668 5.15 -13.40 -33.87
N PHE A 669 4.47 -12.95 -32.85
CA PHE A 669 3.36 -12.02 -32.98
C PHE A 669 3.35 -11.01 -31.83
N ASN A 670 2.79 -9.85 -32.11
CA ASN A 670 2.70 -8.74 -31.16
C ASN A 670 1.37 -8.02 -31.33
N VAL A 671 0.77 -7.64 -30.22
CA VAL A 671 -0.38 -6.75 -30.13
C VAL A 671 0.09 -5.46 -29.44
N ALA A 672 -0.08 -4.33 -30.09
CA ALA A 672 0.60 -3.07 -29.73
C ALA A 672 0.45 -2.66 -28.25
N ALA A 673 -0.72 -2.90 -27.61
CA ALA A 673 -0.95 -2.63 -26.21
C ALA A 673 -1.20 -3.92 -25.39
N GLY A 674 -1.09 -5.11 -26.00
CA GLY A 674 -1.55 -6.38 -25.43
C GLY A 674 -0.42 -7.36 -25.07
N GLY A 675 0.80 -7.15 -25.55
CA GLY A 675 1.93 -8.04 -25.30
C GLY A 675 2.49 -8.70 -26.54
N THR A 676 3.36 -9.70 -26.34
CA THR A 676 4.08 -10.44 -27.40
C THR A 676 3.82 -11.93 -27.29
N GLY A 677 4.01 -12.65 -28.39
CA GLY A 677 3.94 -14.09 -28.38
C GLY A 677 4.84 -14.72 -29.43
N ARG A 678 5.11 -15.99 -29.25
CA ARG A 678 5.86 -16.82 -30.19
C ARG A 678 5.25 -18.22 -30.23
N SER A 679 5.46 -18.91 -31.35
CA SER A 679 5.09 -20.32 -31.49
C SER A 679 6.11 -21.05 -32.32
N ASP A 680 6.63 -22.17 -31.79
CA ASP A 680 7.33 -23.14 -32.54
C ASP A 680 6.31 -24.09 -33.18
N MET A 681 6.50 -24.44 -34.49
CA MET A 681 5.52 -25.22 -35.23
C MET A 681 6.15 -26.38 -35.98
N PHE A 682 5.40 -27.47 -36.01
CA PHE A 682 5.64 -28.60 -36.90
C PHE A 682 4.37 -28.86 -37.72
N GLN A 683 4.50 -29.13 -39.02
CA GLN A 683 3.37 -29.33 -39.93
C GLN A 683 3.60 -30.57 -40.81
N ALA A 684 2.53 -31.29 -41.08
CA ALA A 684 2.52 -32.42 -41.98
C ALA A 684 1.32 -32.33 -42.91
N GLY A 685 1.50 -32.67 -44.18
CA GLY A 685 0.42 -32.56 -45.15
C GLY A 685 0.60 -33.51 -46.35
N ALA A 686 -0.50 -33.70 -47.06
CA ALA A 686 -0.54 -34.47 -48.27
C ALA A 686 -1.40 -33.77 -49.32
N TYR A 687 -1.14 -34.04 -50.59
CA TYR A 687 -1.90 -33.48 -51.66
C TYR A 687 -2.02 -34.46 -52.84
N ILE A 688 -3.05 -34.29 -53.60
CA ILE A 688 -3.27 -34.95 -54.89
C ILE A 688 -3.76 -33.95 -55.93
N LYS A 689 -3.27 -34.06 -57.14
CA LYS A 689 -3.71 -33.24 -58.26
C LYS A 689 -3.97 -34.11 -59.48
N HIS A 690 -5.14 -33.97 -60.07
CA HIS A 690 -5.51 -34.64 -61.31
C HIS A 690 -5.74 -33.62 -62.43
N MET A 691 -5.29 -33.97 -63.61
CA MET A 691 -5.40 -33.12 -64.78
C MET A 691 -6.32 -33.83 -65.81
N ALA A 692 -7.31 -33.13 -66.31
CA ALA A 692 -8.24 -33.61 -67.33
C ALA A 692 -8.16 -32.66 -68.55
N GLY A 693 -7.21 -32.92 -69.48
CA GLY A 693 -6.90 -32.01 -70.60
C GLY A 693 -6.42 -30.64 -70.04
N PRO A 694 -7.03 -29.51 -70.44
CA PRO A 694 -6.64 -28.19 -69.96
C PRO A 694 -7.10 -27.92 -68.48
N ALA A 695 -8.08 -28.69 -68.00
CA ALA A 695 -8.62 -28.53 -66.66
C ALA A 695 -7.81 -29.33 -65.63
N TYR A 696 -7.89 -28.91 -64.36
CA TYR A 696 -7.33 -29.64 -63.22
C TYR A 696 -8.22 -29.53 -61.99
N VAL A 697 -8.09 -30.50 -61.12
CA VAL A 697 -8.59 -30.48 -59.79
C VAL A 697 -7.48 -30.90 -58.81
N GLY A 698 -7.31 -30.17 -57.69
CA GLY A 698 -6.31 -30.48 -56.68
C GLY A 698 -6.94 -30.42 -55.29
N VAL A 699 -6.54 -31.36 -54.45
CA VAL A 699 -6.91 -31.42 -53.05
C VAL A 699 -5.63 -31.44 -52.21
N ALA A 700 -5.58 -30.64 -51.14
CA ALA A 700 -4.51 -30.71 -50.16
C ALA A 700 -5.11 -30.72 -48.74
N ALA A 701 -4.47 -31.46 -47.85
CA ALA A 701 -4.80 -31.45 -46.43
C ALA A 701 -3.53 -31.35 -45.59
N ALA A 702 -3.58 -30.57 -44.52
CA ALA A 702 -2.43 -30.39 -43.64
C ALA A 702 -2.86 -30.30 -42.17
N TYR A 703 -1.99 -30.76 -41.32
CA TYR A 703 -2.13 -30.59 -39.89
C TYR A 703 -0.88 -29.90 -39.31
N GLY A 704 -1.10 -28.95 -38.38
CA GLY A 704 -0.06 -28.20 -37.69
C GLY A 704 -0.12 -28.35 -36.18
N TRP A 705 0.98 -28.68 -35.57
CA TRP A 705 1.21 -28.65 -34.12
C TRP A 705 1.96 -27.37 -33.76
N HIS A 706 1.52 -26.70 -32.71
CA HIS A 706 2.07 -25.43 -32.28
C HIS A 706 2.36 -25.45 -30.76
N ASP A 707 3.59 -25.11 -30.34
CA ASP A 707 3.95 -24.82 -28.93
C ASP A 707 3.99 -23.29 -28.80
N VAL A 708 2.98 -22.73 -28.13
CA VAL A 708 2.73 -21.30 -28.08
C VAL A 708 3.15 -20.76 -26.71
N THR A 709 3.87 -19.65 -26.72
CA THR A 709 4.18 -18.84 -25.51
C THR A 709 3.67 -17.42 -25.75
N THR A 710 2.96 -16.86 -24.77
CA THR A 710 2.56 -15.46 -24.75
C THR A 710 3.12 -14.77 -23.53
N ASP A 711 3.58 -13.54 -23.68
CA ASP A 711 4.12 -12.67 -22.63
C ASP A 711 3.34 -11.35 -22.59
N ARG A 712 2.90 -10.98 -21.39
CA ARG A 712 2.16 -9.75 -21.14
C ARG A 712 2.76 -9.00 -19.97
N THR A 713 3.01 -7.71 -20.12
CA THR A 713 3.48 -6.82 -19.04
C THR A 713 2.41 -5.81 -18.72
N LEU A 714 2.07 -5.66 -17.43
CA LEU A 714 1.14 -4.68 -16.92
C LEU A 714 1.86 -3.68 -16.04
N THR A 715 1.39 -2.43 -16.07
CA THR A 715 1.93 -1.30 -15.29
C THR A 715 0.85 -0.63 -14.45
N ILE A 716 -0.17 -1.37 -14.04
CA ILE A 716 -1.37 -0.84 -13.35
C ILE A 716 -1.06 -0.50 -11.89
N SER A 717 -0.43 -1.44 -11.17
CA SER A 717 -0.13 -1.30 -9.74
C SER A 717 1.30 -1.72 -9.41
N GLY A 718 2.22 -1.40 -10.29
CA GLY A 718 3.58 -1.90 -10.33
C GLY A 718 3.85 -2.55 -11.68
N ILE A 719 4.93 -3.31 -11.78
CA ILE A 719 5.27 -4.06 -13.00
C ILE A 719 4.95 -5.53 -12.76
N ASP A 720 3.88 -6.03 -13.41
CA ASP A 720 3.52 -7.44 -13.40
C ASP A 720 3.88 -8.06 -14.75
N GLN A 721 4.56 -9.20 -14.73
CA GLN A 721 4.91 -9.99 -15.92
C GLN A 721 4.19 -11.33 -15.88
N LEU A 722 3.37 -11.57 -16.88
CA LEU A 722 2.51 -12.74 -17.02
C LEU A 722 2.88 -13.52 -18.28
N ARG A 723 3.01 -14.82 -18.15
CA ARG A 723 3.36 -15.73 -19.25
C ARG A 723 2.40 -16.91 -19.29
N ALA A 724 1.92 -17.22 -20.50
CA ALA A 724 1.25 -18.50 -20.73
C ALA A 724 2.02 -19.35 -21.73
N ARG A 725 1.99 -20.66 -21.54
CA ARG A 725 2.54 -21.65 -22.46
C ARG A 725 1.56 -22.78 -22.66
N PHE A 726 1.27 -23.11 -23.92
CA PHE A 726 0.29 -24.14 -24.24
C PHE A 726 0.54 -24.73 -25.63
N ARG A 727 -0.04 -25.91 -25.90
CA ARG A 727 0.02 -26.56 -27.19
C ARG A 727 -1.32 -26.44 -27.89
N ALA A 728 -1.28 -26.06 -29.16
CA ALA A 728 -2.46 -25.91 -30.01
C ALA A 728 -2.33 -26.70 -31.30
N GLY A 729 -3.46 -26.99 -31.93
CA GLY A 729 -3.49 -27.71 -33.18
C GLY A 729 -4.28 -26.98 -34.25
N SER A 730 -3.88 -27.13 -35.51
CA SER A 730 -4.63 -26.60 -36.65
C SER A 730 -4.73 -27.66 -37.78
N PHE A 731 -5.87 -27.71 -38.42
CA PHE A 731 -6.10 -28.56 -39.60
C PHE A 731 -6.60 -27.71 -40.75
N ALA A 732 -6.09 -27.90 -41.96
CA ALA A 732 -6.58 -27.24 -43.16
C ALA A 732 -6.86 -28.27 -44.26
N SER A 733 -7.91 -28.05 -44.98
CA SER A 733 -8.21 -28.76 -46.25
C SER A 733 -8.52 -27.73 -47.31
N ARG A 734 -7.91 -27.88 -48.50
CA ARG A 734 -8.06 -27.00 -49.65
C ARG A 734 -8.45 -27.83 -50.88
N LEU A 735 -9.50 -27.40 -51.54
CA LEU A 735 -9.91 -27.89 -52.88
C LEU A 735 -9.71 -26.74 -53.86
N GLU A 736 -9.09 -27.03 -54.99
CA GLU A 736 -8.83 -26.06 -56.05
C GLU A 736 -9.09 -26.67 -57.40
N GLY A 737 -9.72 -25.95 -58.32
CA GLY A 737 -9.92 -26.33 -59.69
C GLY A 737 -9.74 -25.18 -60.66
N GLY A 738 -9.22 -25.44 -61.82
CA GLY A 738 -9.04 -24.42 -62.85
C GLY A 738 -8.87 -25.01 -64.25
N SER A 739 -8.86 -24.15 -65.24
CA SER A 739 -8.67 -24.56 -66.63
C SER A 739 -7.70 -23.61 -67.30
N ARG A 740 -6.70 -24.15 -68.05
CA ARG A 740 -5.68 -23.36 -68.73
C ARG A 740 -6.18 -23.02 -70.13
N PHE A 741 -5.87 -21.80 -70.54
CA PHE A 741 -6.08 -21.25 -71.86
C PHE A 741 -4.76 -20.66 -72.38
N ASP A 742 -4.26 -21.20 -73.49
CA ASP A 742 -3.09 -20.64 -74.18
C ASP A 742 -3.56 -19.48 -75.08
N THR A 743 -3.01 -18.31 -74.85
CA THR A 743 -3.37 -17.09 -75.60
C THR A 743 -2.23 -16.69 -76.52
N PRO A 744 -2.53 -16.10 -77.74
CA PRO A 744 -1.53 -15.58 -78.60
C PRO A 744 -0.86 -14.31 -78.10
N TRP A 745 -1.36 -13.73 -77.07
CA TRP A 745 -0.90 -12.45 -76.50
C TRP A 745 0.53 -12.59 -75.96
N PHE A 746 1.33 -11.52 -76.16
CA PHE A 746 2.70 -11.47 -75.69
C PHE A 746 3.62 -12.64 -76.09
N GLY A 747 3.33 -13.30 -77.26
CA GLY A 747 4.13 -14.42 -77.77
C GLY A 747 3.89 -15.74 -76.99
N GLY A 748 2.66 -16.01 -76.59
CA GLY A 748 2.25 -17.23 -75.88
C GLY A 748 2.18 -17.16 -74.36
N LEU A 749 1.38 -16.25 -73.86
CA LEU A 749 1.04 -16.19 -72.42
C LEU A 749 -0.05 -17.21 -72.11
N ASP A 750 0.16 -18.04 -71.12
CA ASP A 750 -0.91 -18.90 -70.65
C ASP A 750 -1.73 -18.17 -69.55
N LEU A 751 -3.05 -18.35 -69.55
CA LEU A 751 -3.95 -17.87 -68.54
C LEU A 751 -4.72 -19.07 -67.95
N THR A 752 -4.80 -19.11 -66.60
CA THR A 752 -5.49 -20.19 -65.91
C THR A 752 -6.46 -19.56 -64.90
N PRO A 753 -7.70 -19.27 -65.25
CA PRO A 753 -8.76 -18.99 -64.27
C PRO A 753 -8.94 -20.21 -63.35
N TYR A 754 -9.10 -19.93 -62.06
CA TYR A 754 -9.28 -20.96 -61.03
C TYR A 754 -10.23 -20.48 -59.92
N ALA A 755 -10.80 -21.47 -59.26
CA ALA A 755 -11.53 -21.30 -58.01
C ALA A 755 -10.96 -22.24 -56.95
N ALA A 756 -10.92 -21.77 -55.71
CA ALA A 756 -10.49 -22.61 -54.59
C ALA A 756 -11.38 -22.36 -53.37
N ALA A 757 -11.56 -23.39 -52.57
CA ALA A 757 -12.18 -23.36 -51.24
C ALA A 757 -11.24 -23.99 -50.22
N GLN A 758 -11.03 -23.33 -49.10
CA GLN A 758 -10.23 -23.79 -47.98
C GLN A 758 -11.02 -23.72 -46.67
N VAL A 759 -10.91 -24.74 -45.87
CA VAL A 759 -11.44 -24.73 -44.50
C VAL A 759 -10.26 -24.98 -43.56
N THR A 760 -10.10 -24.06 -42.59
CA THR A 760 -9.09 -24.23 -41.55
C THR A 760 -9.78 -24.34 -40.21
N ILE A 761 -9.50 -25.38 -39.44
CA ILE A 761 -10.00 -25.63 -38.09
C ILE A 761 -8.86 -25.43 -37.12
N THR A 762 -8.99 -24.51 -36.18
CA THR A 762 -7.99 -24.26 -35.14
C THR A 762 -8.54 -24.67 -33.79
N ARG A 763 -7.80 -25.47 -33.01
CA ARG A 763 -8.12 -25.92 -31.66
C ARG A 763 -7.14 -25.32 -30.68
N LEU A 764 -7.65 -24.45 -29.81
CA LEU A 764 -6.92 -23.86 -28.69
C LEU A 764 -7.41 -24.57 -27.41
N PRO A 765 -6.52 -25.13 -26.59
CA PRO A 765 -6.90 -25.67 -25.28
C PRO A 765 -7.30 -24.53 -24.34
N GLY A 766 -7.91 -24.85 -23.20
CA GLY A 766 -7.96 -23.92 -22.08
C GLY A 766 -6.54 -23.78 -21.50
N TYR A 767 -6.13 -22.55 -21.17
CA TYR A 767 -4.83 -22.25 -20.61
C TYR A 767 -4.89 -21.07 -19.66
N ALA A 768 -3.87 -20.93 -18.83
CA ALA A 768 -3.78 -19.89 -17.82
C ALA A 768 -2.41 -19.22 -17.86
N GLU A 769 -2.38 -17.95 -17.50
CA GLU A 769 -1.16 -17.19 -17.32
C GLU A 769 -0.52 -17.54 -15.97
N ALA A 770 0.80 -17.63 -15.93
CA ALA A 770 1.60 -17.73 -14.73
C ALA A 770 2.35 -16.41 -14.53
N VAL A 771 2.49 -16.00 -13.26
CA VAL A 771 3.29 -14.83 -12.89
C VAL A 771 4.77 -15.17 -12.99
N THR A 772 5.53 -14.37 -13.72
CA THR A 772 6.99 -14.46 -13.77
C THR A 772 7.68 -13.36 -12.95
N ALA A 773 6.99 -12.24 -12.75
CA ALA A 773 7.38 -11.17 -11.82
C ALA A 773 6.14 -10.35 -11.42
N GLY A 774 6.14 -9.78 -10.20
CA GLY A 774 5.05 -8.96 -9.68
C GLY A 774 3.91 -9.76 -9.06
N ALA A 775 2.68 -9.26 -9.16
CA ALA A 775 1.47 -9.84 -8.57
C ALA A 775 0.65 -10.66 -9.58
N ASN A 776 -0.25 -11.50 -9.06
CA ASN A 776 -1.15 -12.33 -9.85
C ASN A 776 -2.55 -11.72 -10.05
N SER A 777 -2.77 -10.50 -9.56
CA SER A 777 -4.10 -9.89 -9.53
C SER A 777 -4.78 -9.85 -10.90
N PHE A 778 -4.00 -9.61 -11.97
CA PHE A 778 -4.49 -9.50 -13.33
C PHE A 778 -4.18 -10.71 -14.21
N ALA A 779 -3.74 -11.82 -13.63
CA ALA A 779 -3.52 -13.05 -14.37
C ALA A 779 -4.85 -13.63 -14.87
N LEU A 780 -4.86 -14.03 -16.14
CA LEU A 780 -6.05 -14.52 -16.83
C LEU A 780 -5.96 -16.04 -17.08
N SER A 781 -7.12 -16.66 -17.07
CA SER A 781 -7.35 -17.96 -17.66
C SER A 781 -8.23 -17.82 -18.89
N TYR A 782 -7.93 -18.57 -19.95
CA TYR A 782 -8.62 -18.52 -21.22
C TYR A 782 -9.34 -19.85 -21.47
N LEU A 783 -10.56 -19.76 -21.97
CA LEU A 783 -11.36 -20.94 -22.27
C LEU A 783 -10.86 -21.63 -23.54
N ALA A 784 -11.02 -22.95 -23.57
CA ALA A 784 -10.79 -23.74 -24.77
C ALA A 784 -11.73 -23.31 -25.91
N SER A 785 -11.20 -23.23 -27.13
CA SER A 785 -12.01 -22.88 -28.29
C SER A 785 -11.64 -23.72 -29.53
N THR A 786 -12.66 -24.06 -30.33
CA THR A 786 -12.48 -24.67 -31.64
C THR A 786 -13.16 -23.77 -32.67
N ILE A 787 -12.37 -23.22 -33.58
CA ILE A 787 -12.84 -22.22 -34.53
C ILE A 787 -12.61 -22.71 -35.95
N THR A 788 -13.65 -22.67 -36.79
CA THR A 788 -13.62 -22.99 -38.20
C THR A 788 -13.56 -21.70 -39.01
N SER A 789 -12.59 -21.60 -39.90
CA SER A 789 -12.35 -20.45 -40.78
C SER A 789 -12.44 -20.90 -42.24
N PRO A 790 -13.64 -20.80 -42.87
CA PRO A 790 -13.79 -21.06 -44.29
C PRO A 790 -13.29 -19.86 -45.12
N ARG A 791 -12.65 -20.15 -46.26
CA ARG A 791 -12.16 -19.15 -47.22
C ARG A 791 -12.40 -19.62 -48.65
N THR A 792 -12.82 -18.76 -49.54
CA THR A 792 -12.93 -19.01 -50.97
C THR A 792 -12.02 -18.06 -51.71
N GLU A 793 -11.53 -18.52 -52.89
CA GLU A 793 -10.70 -17.72 -53.79
C GLU A 793 -11.22 -17.85 -55.24
N LEU A 794 -11.24 -16.73 -55.96
CA LEU A 794 -11.46 -16.67 -57.39
C LEU A 794 -10.33 -15.86 -58.00
N GLY A 795 -9.63 -16.44 -58.98
CA GLY A 795 -8.44 -15.76 -59.50
C GLY A 795 -7.99 -16.26 -60.88
N VAL A 796 -7.00 -15.61 -61.38
CA VAL A 796 -6.33 -15.97 -62.64
C VAL A 796 -4.84 -16.11 -62.35
N ARG A 797 -4.28 -17.21 -62.79
CA ARG A 797 -2.82 -17.40 -62.91
C ARG A 797 -2.39 -17.12 -64.32
N SER A 798 -1.23 -16.53 -64.52
CA SER A 798 -0.57 -16.36 -65.79
C SER A 798 0.81 -17.01 -65.80
N GLY A 799 1.27 -17.49 -66.86
CA GLY A 799 2.59 -18.08 -67.03
C GLY A 799 3.21 -17.86 -68.41
N LYS A 800 4.52 -17.65 -68.41
CA LYS A 800 5.30 -17.60 -69.69
C LYS A 800 6.68 -18.21 -69.49
N SER A 801 7.06 -19.09 -70.41
CA SER A 801 8.36 -19.72 -70.37
C SER A 801 9.31 -19.13 -71.41
N PHE A 802 10.59 -19.06 -71.11
CA PHE A 802 11.66 -18.59 -71.94
C PHE A 802 12.82 -19.55 -71.85
N THR A 803 13.40 -19.91 -72.99
CA THR A 803 14.63 -20.68 -73.00
C THR A 803 15.83 -19.78 -72.77
N VAL A 804 16.57 -20.07 -71.70
CA VAL A 804 17.78 -19.33 -71.29
C VAL A 804 18.94 -20.35 -71.25
N ASN A 805 19.82 -20.33 -72.20
CA ASN A 805 20.91 -21.33 -72.39
C ASN A 805 20.33 -22.78 -72.34
N ASP A 806 20.84 -23.64 -71.46
CA ASP A 806 20.34 -25.01 -71.26
C ASP A 806 19.19 -25.15 -70.21
N ALA A 807 18.59 -24.05 -69.78
CA ALA A 807 17.52 -24.02 -68.82
C ALA A 807 16.25 -23.34 -69.34
N LEU A 808 15.13 -23.68 -68.77
CA LEU A 808 13.83 -23.03 -69.00
C LEU A 808 13.49 -22.10 -67.83
N LEU A 809 13.41 -20.79 -68.10
CA LEU A 809 12.91 -19.79 -67.13
C LEU A 809 11.42 -19.67 -67.35
N THR A 810 10.64 -19.89 -66.30
CA THR A 810 9.20 -19.67 -66.33
C THR A 810 8.85 -18.55 -65.33
N LEU A 811 8.27 -17.48 -65.82
CA LEU A 811 7.70 -16.41 -65.03
C LEU A 811 6.21 -16.68 -64.86
N ARG A 812 5.73 -16.53 -63.55
CA ARG A 812 4.32 -16.73 -63.25
C ARG A 812 3.78 -15.56 -62.47
N GLY A 813 2.51 -15.21 -62.69
CA GLY A 813 1.75 -14.24 -61.95
C GLY A 813 0.46 -14.84 -61.45
N ARG A 814 -0.06 -14.31 -60.34
CA ARG A 814 -1.41 -14.60 -59.84
C ARG A 814 -2.05 -13.30 -59.41
N ALA A 815 -3.31 -13.10 -59.78
CA ALA A 815 -4.19 -12.11 -59.19
C ALA A 815 -5.50 -12.81 -58.80
N ALA A 816 -5.93 -12.63 -57.57
CA ALA A 816 -7.13 -13.28 -57.08
C ALA A 816 -7.84 -12.40 -56.04
N TRP A 817 -9.14 -12.61 -55.93
CA TRP A 817 -9.99 -12.14 -54.84
C TRP A 817 -10.26 -13.34 -53.91
N ALA A 818 -10.09 -13.15 -52.63
CA ALA A 818 -10.42 -14.14 -51.62
C ALA A 818 -11.42 -13.55 -50.60
N ARG A 819 -12.32 -14.42 -50.14
CA ARG A 819 -13.30 -14.07 -49.12
C ARG A 819 -13.17 -14.99 -47.92
N ASP A 820 -12.93 -14.35 -46.75
CA ASP A 820 -12.94 -15.00 -45.44
C ASP A 820 -14.32 -14.89 -44.80
N PHE A 821 -14.92 -16.01 -44.41
CA PHE A 821 -16.26 -16.03 -43.83
C PHE A 821 -16.29 -15.86 -42.33
N ASN A 822 -15.15 -16.08 -41.65
CA ASN A 822 -15.00 -15.92 -40.22
C ASN A 822 -13.68 -15.21 -39.86
N PRO A 823 -13.56 -13.90 -40.15
CA PRO A 823 -12.36 -13.13 -39.91
C PRO A 823 -12.23 -12.65 -38.41
N ASP A 824 -13.32 -12.70 -37.64
CA ASP A 824 -13.40 -12.15 -36.31
C ASP A 824 -12.45 -12.90 -35.35
N THR A 825 -11.75 -12.13 -34.52
CA THR A 825 -10.82 -12.66 -33.52
C THR A 825 -11.32 -12.30 -32.13
N ALA A 826 -11.73 -13.29 -31.37
CA ALA A 826 -12.20 -13.11 -30.00
C ALA A 826 -11.64 -14.22 -29.13
N ALA A 827 -11.37 -13.89 -27.84
CA ALA A 827 -10.99 -14.84 -26.81
C ALA A 827 -11.86 -14.62 -25.58
N TRP A 828 -12.23 -15.73 -24.90
CA TRP A 828 -12.90 -15.69 -23.61
C TRP A 828 -11.84 -15.78 -22.51
N ALA A 829 -11.85 -14.79 -21.63
CA ALA A 829 -10.91 -14.68 -20.52
C ALA A 829 -11.66 -14.55 -19.19
N SER A 830 -11.04 -14.99 -18.12
CA SER A 830 -11.50 -14.80 -16.74
C SER A 830 -10.32 -14.47 -15.84
N PHE A 831 -10.50 -13.55 -14.91
CA PHE A 831 -9.47 -13.28 -13.89
C PHE A 831 -9.31 -14.47 -12.97
N GLN A 832 -8.07 -14.96 -12.80
CA GLN A 832 -7.77 -16.08 -11.91
C GLN A 832 -8.01 -15.73 -10.44
N ALA A 833 -7.73 -14.48 -10.05
CA ALA A 833 -7.97 -13.96 -8.70
C ALA A 833 -9.45 -13.67 -8.40
N LEU A 834 -10.32 -13.68 -9.43
CA LEU A 834 -11.77 -13.43 -9.31
C LEU A 834 -12.55 -14.48 -10.10
N PRO A 835 -12.72 -15.68 -9.59
CA PRO A 835 -13.49 -16.73 -10.25
C PRO A 835 -14.91 -16.22 -10.62
N GLY A 836 -15.31 -16.41 -11.88
CA GLY A 836 -16.59 -15.90 -12.39
C GLY A 836 -16.52 -14.51 -13.04
N ALA A 837 -15.45 -13.73 -12.87
CA ALA A 837 -15.23 -12.49 -13.60
C ALA A 837 -14.76 -12.78 -15.04
N SER A 838 -15.68 -13.27 -15.88
CA SER A 838 -15.38 -13.67 -17.26
C SER A 838 -15.85 -12.61 -18.25
N PHE A 839 -15.08 -12.43 -19.31
CA PHE A 839 -15.38 -11.46 -20.36
C PHE A 839 -14.83 -11.93 -21.72
N VAL A 840 -15.30 -11.26 -22.76
CA VAL A 840 -14.80 -11.44 -24.14
C VAL A 840 -13.86 -10.28 -24.45
N VAL A 841 -12.68 -10.61 -24.96
CA VAL A 841 -11.75 -9.65 -25.56
C VAL A 841 -11.71 -9.88 -27.08
N ASN A 842 -11.90 -8.80 -27.85
CA ASN A 842 -11.87 -8.81 -29.30
C ASN A 842 -10.50 -8.29 -29.76
N GLY A 843 -9.89 -8.97 -30.74
CA GLY A 843 -8.65 -8.52 -31.36
C GLY A 843 -8.84 -7.83 -32.69
N ALA A 844 -7.73 -7.48 -33.33
CA ALA A 844 -7.74 -6.98 -34.69
C ALA A 844 -8.31 -8.03 -35.66
N ALA A 845 -9.48 -7.76 -36.22
CA ALA A 845 -10.14 -8.63 -37.18
C ALA A 845 -9.64 -8.35 -38.60
N GLY A 846 -9.42 -9.40 -39.42
CA GLY A 846 -9.12 -9.27 -40.82
C GLY A 846 -10.33 -8.77 -41.61
N ALA A 847 -10.09 -8.27 -42.84
CA ALA A 847 -11.19 -7.99 -43.77
C ALA A 847 -11.79 -9.29 -44.28
N ARG A 848 -13.07 -9.26 -44.61
CA ARG A 848 -13.75 -10.39 -45.25
C ARG A 848 -13.24 -10.57 -46.67
N ASP A 849 -12.98 -9.50 -47.39
CA ASP A 849 -12.58 -9.50 -48.77
C ASP A 849 -11.15 -9.00 -48.92
N VAL A 850 -10.30 -9.76 -49.55
CA VAL A 850 -8.86 -9.48 -49.71
C VAL A 850 -8.40 -9.72 -51.16
N ALA A 851 -7.47 -8.90 -51.63
CA ALA A 851 -6.77 -9.07 -52.90
C ALA A 851 -5.47 -9.85 -52.68
N LEU A 852 -5.26 -10.87 -53.51
CA LEU A 852 -4.07 -11.70 -53.50
C LEU A 852 -3.26 -11.43 -54.76
N THR A 853 -1.96 -11.25 -54.59
CA THR A 853 -1.02 -11.12 -55.74
C THR A 853 0.16 -12.05 -55.52
N THR A 854 0.62 -12.67 -56.58
CA THR A 854 1.86 -13.48 -56.54
C THR A 854 2.68 -13.24 -57.79
N VAL A 855 3.99 -13.15 -57.62
CA VAL A 855 4.96 -13.16 -58.72
C VAL A 855 5.99 -14.25 -58.41
N SER A 856 6.29 -15.08 -59.40
CA SER A 856 7.24 -16.19 -59.26
C SER A 856 8.14 -16.31 -60.47
N ALA A 857 9.39 -16.65 -60.23
CA ALA A 857 10.37 -17.05 -61.28
C ALA A 857 10.87 -18.43 -60.95
N GLU A 858 10.81 -19.34 -61.93
CA GLU A 858 11.28 -20.71 -61.78
C GLU A 858 12.28 -21.00 -62.89
N MET A 859 13.45 -21.50 -62.51
CA MET A 859 14.50 -21.98 -63.48
C MET A 859 14.57 -23.51 -63.41
N ASN A 860 14.37 -24.14 -64.58
CA ASN A 860 14.41 -25.58 -64.74
C ASN A 860 15.59 -26.01 -65.62
N TRP A 861 16.47 -26.88 -65.16
CA TRP A 861 17.61 -27.44 -65.87
C TRP A 861 17.33 -28.84 -66.35
N ARG A 862 17.99 -29.22 -67.53
CA ARG A 862 17.82 -30.54 -68.14
C ARG A 862 18.13 -31.71 -67.22
N LYS A 863 18.98 -31.54 -66.20
CA LYS A 863 19.39 -32.60 -65.29
C LYS A 863 18.32 -32.88 -64.17
N GLY A 864 17.10 -32.41 -64.27
CA GLY A 864 16.03 -32.68 -63.37
C GLY A 864 15.97 -31.70 -62.18
N ILE A 865 16.90 -30.76 -62.04
CA ILE A 865 16.92 -29.75 -60.98
C ILE A 865 16.04 -28.57 -61.39
N ALA A 866 15.26 -28.04 -60.43
CA ALA A 866 14.53 -26.76 -60.55
C ALA A 866 14.70 -25.91 -59.33
N LEU A 867 14.80 -24.60 -59.49
CA LEU A 867 14.80 -23.57 -58.43
C LEU A 867 13.71 -22.55 -58.73
N ALA A 868 12.86 -22.25 -57.75
CA ALA A 868 11.84 -21.25 -57.85
C ALA A 868 11.94 -20.22 -56.70
N ALA A 869 11.70 -18.97 -57.01
CA ALA A 869 11.51 -17.91 -56.02
C ALA A 869 10.14 -17.26 -56.26
N THR A 870 9.37 -17.10 -55.18
CA THR A 870 8.01 -16.57 -55.21
C THR A 870 7.87 -15.46 -54.19
N PHE A 871 7.25 -14.36 -54.57
CA PHE A 871 6.80 -13.30 -53.71
C PHE A 871 5.28 -13.23 -53.74
N GLU A 872 4.65 -13.18 -52.56
CA GLU A 872 3.20 -13.14 -52.35
C GLU A 872 2.81 -11.91 -51.56
N GLY A 873 1.72 -11.26 -51.94
CA GLY A 873 1.08 -10.18 -51.27
C GLY A 873 -0.41 -10.46 -51.04
N GLU A 874 -0.89 -10.07 -49.83
CA GLU A 874 -2.33 -10.08 -49.51
C GLU A 874 -2.71 -8.71 -48.95
N PHE A 875 -3.72 -8.08 -49.52
CA PHE A 875 -4.07 -6.69 -49.26
C PHE A 875 -5.56 -6.51 -49.05
N SER A 876 -5.91 -5.76 -48.02
CA SER A 876 -7.26 -5.31 -47.75
C SER A 876 -7.28 -3.90 -47.12
N ALA A 877 -8.42 -3.41 -46.73
CA ALA A 877 -8.54 -2.13 -46.03
C ALA A 877 -7.83 -2.12 -44.67
N VAL A 878 -7.70 -3.27 -44.01
CA VAL A 878 -7.18 -3.38 -42.63
C VAL A 878 -6.00 -4.34 -42.49
N THR A 879 -5.72 -5.17 -43.55
CA THR A 879 -4.64 -6.16 -43.51
C THR A 879 -3.66 -5.97 -44.62
N ARG A 880 -2.37 -6.03 -44.35
CA ARG A 880 -1.27 -6.04 -45.31
C ARG A 880 -0.35 -7.20 -44.95
N SER A 881 -0.11 -8.06 -45.92
CA SER A 881 0.72 -9.25 -45.72
C SER A 881 1.70 -9.42 -46.90
N TYR A 882 2.92 -9.77 -46.59
CA TYR A 882 3.98 -10.05 -47.54
C TYR A 882 4.64 -11.37 -47.15
N ALA A 883 4.88 -12.23 -48.15
CA ALA A 883 5.60 -13.48 -47.96
C ALA A 883 6.54 -13.76 -49.13
N GLY A 884 7.63 -14.41 -48.84
CA GLY A 884 8.58 -14.92 -49.82
C GLY A 884 8.77 -16.42 -49.62
N LYS A 885 8.93 -17.16 -50.68
CA LYS A 885 9.35 -18.56 -50.61
C LYS A 885 10.34 -18.91 -51.73
N SER A 886 11.23 -19.80 -51.43
CA SER A 886 12.15 -20.42 -52.36
C SER A 886 11.95 -21.93 -52.36
N VAL A 887 11.98 -22.54 -53.52
CA VAL A 887 11.80 -24.01 -53.68
C VAL A 887 12.93 -24.54 -54.50
N ALA A 888 13.61 -25.58 -54.06
CA ALA A 888 14.53 -26.41 -54.82
C ALA A 888 13.89 -27.78 -55.01
N SER A 889 13.88 -28.30 -56.22
CA SER A 889 13.34 -29.64 -56.46
C SER A 889 14.24 -30.43 -57.38
N TYR A 890 14.20 -31.77 -57.26
CA TYR A 890 14.90 -32.72 -58.06
C TYR A 890 13.97 -33.86 -58.48
N ARG A 891 13.98 -34.19 -59.80
CA ARG A 891 13.13 -35.24 -60.36
C ARG A 891 14.09 -36.35 -60.96
N TRP A 892 13.81 -37.59 -60.68
CA TRP A 892 14.46 -38.74 -61.22
C TRP A 892 13.50 -39.81 -61.74
#